data_66b9c24567d028ed85222b49d859b0d2
#
_entry.id   66b9c24567d028ed85222b49d859b0d2
#
_cell.length_a   1.000
_cell.length_b   1.000
_cell.length_c   1.000
_cell.angle_alpha   90.00
_cell.angle_beta   90.00
_cell.angle_gamma   90.00
#
_symmetry.space_group_name_H-M   'P 1'
#
loop_
_entity.id
_entity.type
_entity.pdbx_description
1 polymer ?
#
loop_
_entity_poly.entity_id
_entity_poly.type
_entity_poly.pdbx_seq_one_letter_code
_entity_poly.pdbx_strand_id
1 'polypeptide(L)'
;MKGNIRDTLGESVIGATIMEKNNAQNGSISDINGDFSLSVSPGAVIVISYIGYVTQELKAIAGAPLKVVLKDDSRTLDEVVVVGFGSQKKANLTGAVSSIKMDEIIGDRPIMTASDALQGTVPGLLVSNSGNAPGSGKSFQLRGAYSVGIKNSDGSYGANVAPLILIDNVEGSLDMLNPEDIETVTVLKDAASAAIYGARAAGGVVLVTTKRPKEATAFRLNYNNNFGFATATNLPKQASLMDYLQAYQDGGYSDAYWSYGSPSVSKWKEYLTQYRQDPSSIKTVGDGIFADTDGALYYLNEHDPYKNFMETSFQMNHNLSVSGGTDKLRYRMSAGYVSTDGVLITDKDTYERLNINSYISADITKWFTQELTMSYARTNQSQPNSGLGSMFGSNQVSYQPEGNMPSDVCSTISQDLPFNTPRNQVLLANKWKKSYDNPRVFVKSILKPFKGFEAVFEYTFDKNMYDYNFYTGKTQYTDIQGGNNIWNAAKDYLQKEKQFTDYNAFNIYGTYKFDLNKDHHFSVMAGFNQESKYTEGVNVLSYNQAVVEVPALGSGTGDLKATDSYNEYSVRGGFFRVNYNYMDKYLLEVNGRYDGSSKFPKDSRFGFFPSVSLGWNVAQEKFMEVTRNYIDGLKIRASYGVIGNQNVVNYAYFPTMSVSNKYNGWLSGGDYVTAINSLPNLVSTSFTWEKVATTDIGLDLNMFGNRMNVVFDWYQRDTKGMLAPGMQLPAVVGASSPFQNTADMRTRGWELAVNWRDRIGKFNYRVGFNLSDSYSEITKYDDNAASKLLSNFYPGQRLGEIWGYEVDGFYTVDDFVDTNSWKLKDGVASIKGVSPRPGDLKFKNLRDDDKSTNQIDSGDGTLDNPGDQKVIGNSLPKYLYGITLGANYKGFDLNIICLLYTSPSPRD
;
A
#
# COMPACT_ATOMS: atom_id res chain seq x y z
N MET A 1 -47.06 8.17 -26.82
CA MET A 1 -47.50 8.09 -25.40
C MET A 1 -46.72 9.11 -24.61
N LYS A 2 -47.35 9.80 -23.65
CA LYS A 2 -46.68 10.68 -22.67
C LYS A 2 -46.90 10.13 -21.29
N GLY A 3 -46.00 10.40 -20.35
CA GLY A 3 -46.21 9.97 -18.99
C GLY A 3 -45.30 10.77 -18.02
N ASN A 4 -45.53 10.56 -16.75
CA ASN A 4 -44.77 11.17 -15.67
C ASN A 4 -44.29 10.09 -14.68
N ILE A 5 -43.03 10.13 -14.32
CA ILE A 5 -42.40 9.17 -13.40
C ILE A 5 -42.10 9.87 -12.09
N ARG A 6 -42.62 9.30 -11.02
CA ARG A 6 -42.38 9.76 -9.65
C ARG A 6 -41.94 8.60 -8.78
N ASP A 7 -41.29 8.92 -7.68
CA ASP A 7 -40.97 7.95 -6.62
C ASP A 7 -42.19 7.77 -5.67
N THR A 8 -42.02 6.89 -4.68
CA THR A 8 -43.03 6.62 -3.64
C THR A 8 -43.34 7.83 -2.75
N LEU A 9 -42.48 8.87 -2.76
CA LEU A 9 -42.66 10.13 -2.04
C LEU A 9 -43.30 11.23 -2.90
N GLY A 10 -43.57 10.91 -4.19
CA GLY A 10 -44.18 11.83 -5.14
C GLY A 10 -43.18 12.76 -5.81
N GLU A 11 -41.87 12.55 -5.68
CA GLU A 11 -40.83 13.32 -6.34
C GLU A 11 -40.61 12.88 -7.78
N SER A 12 -40.25 13.81 -8.66
CA SER A 12 -39.96 13.53 -10.07
C SER A 12 -38.67 12.73 -10.20
N VAL A 13 -38.68 11.57 -10.83
CA VAL A 13 -37.48 10.78 -11.13
C VAL A 13 -36.90 11.28 -12.45
N ILE A 14 -35.79 11.99 -12.36
CA ILE A 14 -35.09 12.61 -13.51
C ILE A 14 -34.13 11.60 -14.10
N GLY A 15 -34.09 11.45 -15.41
CA GLY A 15 -33.15 10.57 -16.10
C GLY A 15 -33.53 9.09 -16.09
N ALA A 16 -34.75 8.72 -15.65
CA ALA A 16 -35.24 7.36 -15.77
C ALA A 16 -35.31 6.95 -17.24
N THR A 17 -34.85 5.75 -17.52
CA THR A 17 -34.87 5.19 -18.87
C THR A 17 -36.19 4.50 -19.14
N ILE A 18 -36.84 4.84 -20.23
CA ILE A 18 -38.11 4.27 -20.71
C ILE A 18 -37.87 3.63 -22.07
N MET A 19 -38.03 2.30 -22.17
CA MET A 19 -37.77 1.56 -23.42
C MET A 19 -38.95 0.66 -23.79
N GLU A 20 -39.18 0.43 -25.08
CA GLU A 20 -40.06 -0.63 -25.54
C GLU A 20 -39.39 -2.00 -25.35
N LYS A 21 -40.06 -2.95 -24.66
CA LYS A 21 -39.48 -4.24 -24.20
C LYS A 21 -38.75 -5.06 -25.26
N ASN A 22 -39.20 -5.00 -26.50
CA ASN A 22 -38.63 -5.77 -27.61
C ASN A 22 -37.94 -4.90 -28.66
N ASN A 23 -37.72 -3.63 -28.38
CA ASN A 23 -37.10 -2.68 -29.29
C ASN A 23 -36.21 -1.68 -28.53
N ALA A 24 -35.00 -2.11 -28.23
CA ALA A 24 -34.01 -1.32 -27.45
C ALA A 24 -33.60 0.02 -28.11
N GLN A 25 -33.89 0.21 -29.39
CA GLN A 25 -33.62 1.46 -30.11
C GLN A 25 -34.76 2.48 -29.93
N ASN A 26 -35.94 2.06 -29.48
CA ASN A 26 -37.07 2.93 -29.19
C ASN A 26 -37.13 3.23 -27.69
N GLY A 27 -36.47 4.29 -27.29
CA GLY A 27 -36.37 4.70 -25.88
C GLY A 27 -36.48 6.20 -25.69
N SER A 28 -36.78 6.62 -24.47
CA SER A 28 -36.82 8.01 -24.00
C SER A 28 -36.26 8.08 -22.59
N ILE A 29 -35.91 9.30 -22.16
CA ILE A 29 -35.44 9.57 -20.80
C ILE A 29 -36.38 10.60 -20.17
N SER A 30 -36.71 10.44 -18.87
CA SER A 30 -37.53 11.42 -18.15
C SER A 30 -36.75 12.74 -17.92
N ASP A 31 -37.48 13.85 -18.10
CA ASP A 31 -36.94 15.23 -17.88
C ASP A 31 -36.92 15.63 -16.39
N ILE A 32 -36.60 16.90 -16.11
CA ILE A 32 -36.48 17.47 -14.74
C ILE A 32 -37.78 17.44 -13.95
N ASN A 33 -38.94 17.29 -14.64
CA ASN A 33 -40.27 17.17 -14.04
C ASN A 33 -40.73 15.71 -13.92
N GLY A 34 -39.85 14.76 -14.34
CA GLY A 34 -40.19 13.35 -14.46
C GLY A 34 -41.03 13.02 -15.68
N ASP A 35 -41.24 13.96 -16.61
CA ASP A 35 -42.09 13.78 -17.81
C ASP A 35 -41.29 13.07 -18.92
N PHE A 36 -41.93 12.18 -19.64
CA PHE A 36 -41.36 11.51 -20.80
C PHE A 36 -42.32 11.43 -21.95
N SER A 37 -41.78 11.28 -23.16
CA SER A 37 -42.57 11.03 -24.38
C SER A 37 -41.91 9.93 -25.20
N LEU A 38 -42.66 8.89 -25.53
CA LEU A 38 -42.21 7.76 -26.32
C LEU A 38 -43.25 7.37 -27.39
N SER A 39 -42.79 7.15 -28.63
CA SER A 39 -43.66 6.72 -29.73
C SER A 39 -43.73 5.20 -29.75
N VAL A 40 -44.83 4.62 -29.28
CA VAL A 40 -45.06 3.16 -29.24
C VAL A 40 -46.45 2.81 -29.72
N SER A 41 -46.63 1.58 -30.22
CA SER A 41 -47.92 1.05 -30.60
C SER A 41 -48.84 0.82 -29.39
N PRO A 42 -50.15 1.00 -29.49
CA PRO A 42 -51.07 0.67 -28.42
C PRO A 42 -50.91 -0.79 -27.96
N GLY A 43 -50.78 -1.02 -26.65
CA GLY A 43 -50.58 -2.35 -26.08
C GLY A 43 -49.13 -2.83 -26.03
N ALA A 44 -48.16 -2.08 -26.58
CA ALA A 44 -46.75 -2.39 -26.42
C ALA A 44 -46.35 -2.38 -24.93
N VAL A 45 -45.46 -3.29 -24.51
CA VAL A 45 -44.90 -3.32 -23.14
C VAL A 45 -43.70 -2.39 -23.09
N ILE A 46 -43.74 -1.43 -22.19
CA ILE A 46 -42.63 -0.53 -21.89
C ILE A 46 -41.97 -0.94 -20.60
N VAL A 47 -40.63 -0.86 -20.58
CA VAL A 47 -39.78 -1.11 -19.42
C VAL A 47 -39.29 0.24 -18.94
N ILE A 48 -39.54 0.54 -17.68
CA ILE A 48 -39.11 1.77 -17.04
C ILE A 48 -38.10 1.39 -15.94
N SER A 49 -36.89 1.90 -16.04
CA SER A 49 -35.80 1.60 -15.12
C SER A 49 -35.03 2.85 -14.72
N TYR A 50 -34.61 2.90 -13.48
CA TYR A 50 -33.73 3.93 -12.97
C TYR A 50 -32.84 3.35 -11.83
N ILE A 51 -31.64 3.84 -11.69
CA ILE A 51 -30.70 3.35 -10.67
C ILE A 51 -31.28 3.60 -9.26
N GLY A 52 -31.35 2.53 -8.46
CA GLY A 52 -31.93 2.58 -7.11
C GLY A 52 -33.43 2.33 -7.03
N TYR A 53 -34.08 2.03 -8.14
CA TYR A 53 -35.54 1.74 -8.21
C TYR A 53 -35.82 0.40 -8.87
N VAL A 54 -36.92 -0.24 -8.42
CA VAL A 54 -37.40 -1.49 -9.03
C VAL A 54 -37.89 -1.21 -10.46
N THR A 55 -37.30 -1.90 -11.42
CA THR A 55 -37.73 -1.83 -12.83
C THR A 55 -39.19 -2.25 -12.96
N GLN A 56 -40.00 -1.46 -13.66
CA GLN A 56 -41.43 -1.75 -13.91
C GLN A 56 -41.69 -2.00 -15.37
N GLU A 57 -42.56 -2.99 -15.65
CA GLU A 57 -43.08 -3.25 -16.99
C GLU A 57 -44.57 -2.86 -17.04
N LEU A 58 -44.91 -1.98 -17.94
CA LEU A 58 -46.26 -1.45 -18.10
C LEU A 58 -46.71 -1.53 -19.55
N LYS A 59 -48.01 -1.74 -19.79
CA LYS A 59 -48.57 -1.70 -21.15
C LYS A 59 -48.94 -0.27 -21.55
N ALA A 60 -48.54 0.12 -22.73
CA ALA A 60 -48.89 1.42 -23.31
C ALA A 60 -50.41 1.52 -23.58
N ILE A 61 -51.07 2.52 -22.99
CA ILE A 61 -52.50 2.79 -23.16
C ILE A 61 -52.65 3.98 -24.09
N ALA A 62 -53.46 3.85 -25.12
CA ALA A 62 -53.75 4.94 -26.06
C ALA A 62 -54.57 6.06 -25.40
N GLY A 63 -54.12 7.32 -25.56
CA GLY A 63 -54.93 8.51 -25.20
C GLY A 63 -54.83 8.98 -23.73
N ALA A 64 -54.17 8.27 -22.82
CA ALA A 64 -54.01 8.70 -21.43
C ALA A 64 -52.50 8.85 -21.05
N PRO A 65 -52.10 9.92 -20.32
CA PRO A 65 -50.76 10.03 -19.81
C PRO A 65 -50.52 8.95 -18.74
N LEU A 66 -49.39 8.24 -18.86
CA LEU A 66 -49.03 7.18 -17.92
C LEU A 66 -48.40 7.79 -16.64
N LYS A 67 -49.00 7.53 -15.50
CA LYS A 67 -48.42 7.89 -14.19
C LYS A 67 -47.70 6.68 -13.60
N VAL A 68 -46.40 6.79 -13.41
CA VAL A 68 -45.57 5.72 -12.92
C VAL A 68 -45.02 6.12 -11.55
N VAL A 69 -45.17 5.23 -10.58
CA VAL A 69 -44.54 5.37 -9.27
C VAL A 69 -43.49 4.29 -9.15
N LEU A 70 -42.23 4.66 -9.22
CA LEU A 70 -41.13 3.75 -9.01
C LEU A 70 -40.92 3.53 -7.49
N LYS A 71 -40.82 2.27 -7.11
CA LYS A 71 -40.51 1.86 -5.73
C LYS A 71 -38.98 1.74 -5.59
N ASP A 72 -38.48 2.20 -4.46
CA ASP A 72 -37.07 2.03 -4.14
C ASP A 72 -36.67 0.55 -4.19
N ASP A 73 -35.57 0.23 -4.86
CA ASP A 73 -35.06 -1.13 -4.91
C ASP A 73 -34.27 -1.39 -3.61
N SER A 74 -35.01 -1.84 -2.59
CA SER A 74 -34.44 -2.24 -1.30
C SER A 74 -33.73 -3.60 -1.33
N ARG A 75 -33.63 -4.23 -2.53
CA ARG A 75 -33.05 -5.57 -2.67
C ARG A 75 -31.52 -5.52 -2.77
N THR A 76 -30.84 -5.33 -1.64
CA THR A 76 -29.41 -5.68 -1.46
C THR A 76 -29.14 -7.19 -1.64
N LEU A 77 -30.18 -8.01 -1.78
CA LEU A 77 -30.10 -9.47 -1.94
C LEU A 77 -29.64 -9.94 -3.33
N ASP A 78 -29.70 -9.10 -4.35
CA ASP A 78 -29.29 -9.45 -5.71
C ASP A 78 -27.91 -8.89 -6.11
N GLU A 79 -27.16 -8.29 -5.17
CA GLU A 79 -25.79 -7.84 -5.42
C GLU A 79 -24.92 -9.05 -5.79
N VAL A 80 -24.36 -9.03 -7.00
CA VAL A 80 -23.45 -10.06 -7.50
C VAL A 80 -22.02 -9.62 -7.27
N VAL A 81 -21.26 -10.47 -6.60
CA VAL A 81 -19.84 -10.24 -6.30
C VAL A 81 -18.97 -11.18 -7.13
N VAL A 82 -17.91 -10.66 -7.72
CA VAL A 82 -16.91 -11.47 -8.42
C VAL A 82 -16.07 -12.19 -7.38
N VAL A 83 -16.05 -13.52 -7.43
CA VAL A 83 -15.27 -14.37 -6.53
C VAL A 83 -14.72 -15.55 -7.33
N GLY A 84 -13.40 -15.67 -7.39
CA GLY A 84 -12.67 -16.83 -7.90
C GLY A 84 -13.18 -17.41 -9.22
N PHE A 85 -12.74 -16.90 -10.35
CA PHE A 85 -13.12 -17.37 -11.70
C PHE A 85 -14.63 -17.40 -12.00
N GLY A 86 -15.43 -16.64 -11.19
CA GLY A 86 -16.88 -16.59 -11.38
C GLY A 86 -17.53 -15.47 -10.60
N SER A 87 -18.85 -15.46 -10.58
CA SER A 87 -19.63 -14.50 -9.80
C SER A 87 -20.70 -15.22 -8.99
N GLN A 88 -20.93 -14.75 -7.77
CA GLN A 88 -21.92 -15.28 -6.84
C GLN A 88 -22.79 -14.16 -6.28
N LYS A 89 -24.05 -14.46 -5.94
CA LYS A 89 -24.88 -13.53 -5.17
C LYS A 89 -24.26 -13.32 -3.78
N LYS A 90 -24.19 -12.09 -3.31
CA LYS A 90 -23.64 -11.73 -1.98
C LYS A 90 -24.31 -12.53 -0.84
N ALA A 91 -25.62 -12.79 -0.98
CA ALA A 91 -26.38 -13.61 -0.04
C ALA A 91 -25.80 -15.04 0.09
N ASN A 92 -25.24 -15.60 -0.98
CA ASN A 92 -24.74 -16.98 -1.04
C ASN A 92 -23.26 -17.13 -0.69
N LEU A 93 -22.55 -16.01 -0.44
CA LEU A 93 -21.15 -16.04 -0.03
C LEU A 93 -21.02 -16.59 1.38
N THR A 94 -20.12 -17.54 1.57
CA THR A 94 -19.82 -18.19 2.84
C THR A 94 -18.47 -17.78 3.43
N GLY A 95 -17.58 -17.17 2.63
CA GLY A 95 -16.30 -16.64 3.07
C GLY A 95 -16.36 -15.17 3.47
N ALA A 96 -15.29 -14.68 4.12
CA ALA A 96 -15.11 -13.28 4.50
C ALA A 96 -14.72 -12.43 3.28
N VAL A 97 -15.69 -11.71 2.73
CA VAL A 97 -15.54 -10.93 1.50
C VAL A 97 -16.04 -9.50 1.69
N SER A 98 -15.22 -8.50 1.33
CA SER A 98 -15.64 -7.11 1.24
C SER A 98 -15.65 -6.67 -0.22
N SER A 99 -16.78 -6.18 -0.74
CA SER A 99 -16.90 -5.67 -2.10
C SER A 99 -17.30 -4.20 -2.09
N ILE A 100 -16.65 -3.40 -2.90
CA ILE A 100 -16.78 -1.96 -2.96
C ILE A 100 -16.95 -1.54 -4.42
N LYS A 101 -17.92 -0.70 -4.69
CA LYS A 101 -18.06 -0.03 -5.98
C LYS A 101 -17.16 1.20 -6.00
N MET A 102 -16.30 1.28 -7.00
CA MET A 102 -15.31 2.35 -7.07
C MET A 102 -15.97 3.73 -7.22
N ASP A 103 -17.02 3.86 -8.01
CA ASP A 103 -17.74 5.12 -8.21
C ASP A 103 -18.31 5.70 -6.89
N GLU A 104 -18.73 4.83 -5.94
CA GLU A 104 -19.24 5.26 -4.63
C GLU A 104 -18.12 5.82 -3.72
N ILE A 105 -16.87 5.39 -3.94
CA ILE A 105 -15.72 5.82 -3.15
C ILE A 105 -15.03 7.03 -3.77
N ILE A 106 -14.83 7.01 -5.08
CA ILE A 106 -14.17 8.12 -5.77
C ILE A 106 -15.02 9.38 -5.60
N GLY A 107 -16.32 9.32 -5.95
CA GLY A 107 -17.17 10.51 -5.96
C GLY A 107 -16.46 11.65 -6.70
N ASP A 108 -16.47 12.84 -6.10
CA ASP A 108 -15.79 14.04 -6.64
C ASP A 108 -14.38 14.28 -6.05
N ARG A 109 -13.78 13.27 -5.42
CA ARG A 109 -12.43 13.39 -4.81
C ARG A 109 -11.34 13.35 -5.88
N PRO A 110 -10.30 14.20 -5.79
CA PRO A 110 -9.14 14.17 -6.69
C PRO A 110 -8.23 12.97 -6.36
N ILE A 111 -8.65 11.76 -6.73
CA ILE A 111 -7.90 10.52 -6.49
C ILE A 111 -6.97 10.28 -7.67
N MET A 112 -5.66 10.18 -7.40
CA MET A 112 -4.63 9.98 -8.42
C MET A 112 -4.38 8.50 -8.70
N THR A 113 -4.47 7.62 -7.68
CA THR A 113 -4.26 6.18 -7.81
C THR A 113 -5.43 5.38 -7.25
N ALA A 114 -5.64 4.18 -7.78
CA ALA A 114 -6.66 3.28 -7.25
C ALA A 114 -6.34 2.82 -5.81
N SER A 115 -5.07 2.80 -5.46
CA SER A 115 -4.60 2.49 -4.11
C SER A 115 -5.04 3.53 -3.07
N ASP A 116 -5.04 4.83 -3.43
CA ASP A 116 -5.51 5.92 -2.56
C ASP A 116 -7.01 5.80 -2.26
N ALA A 117 -7.78 5.30 -3.23
CA ALA A 117 -9.22 5.10 -3.07
C ALA A 117 -9.56 4.05 -1.99
N LEU A 118 -8.71 3.04 -1.82
CA LEU A 118 -8.96 1.91 -0.90
C LEU A 118 -8.60 2.22 0.56
N GLN A 119 -7.83 3.27 0.80
CA GLN A 119 -7.37 3.61 2.14
C GLN A 119 -8.56 3.91 3.07
N GLY A 120 -8.68 3.17 4.18
CA GLY A 120 -9.74 3.35 5.19
C GLY A 120 -11.13 2.87 4.79
N THR A 121 -11.31 2.25 3.62
CA THR A 121 -12.61 1.82 3.11
C THR A 121 -12.91 0.34 3.37
N VAL A 122 -11.88 -0.48 3.57
CA VAL A 122 -12.00 -1.92 3.82
C VAL A 122 -11.50 -2.23 5.23
N PRO A 123 -12.34 -2.84 6.12
CA PRO A 123 -11.88 -3.28 7.43
C PRO A 123 -10.73 -4.29 7.30
N GLY A 124 -9.69 -4.15 8.12
CA GLY A 124 -8.52 -5.02 8.13
C GLY A 124 -7.52 -4.83 6.98
N LEU A 125 -7.79 -3.90 6.05
CA LEU A 125 -6.84 -3.54 4.99
C LEU A 125 -6.09 -2.26 5.38
N LEU A 126 -4.80 -2.40 5.66
CA LEU A 126 -3.88 -1.31 5.86
C LEU A 126 -3.25 -0.94 4.50
N VAL A 127 -3.36 0.31 4.12
CA VAL A 127 -2.69 0.89 2.94
C VAL A 127 -1.74 1.97 3.46
N SER A 128 -0.45 1.79 3.28
CA SER A 128 0.56 2.74 3.71
C SER A 128 1.44 3.20 2.55
N ASN A 129 1.93 4.42 2.63
CA ASN A 129 2.85 4.97 1.64
C ASN A 129 4.25 4.40 1.88
N SER A 130 4.91 3.94 0.84
CA SER A 130 6.34 3.58 0.88
C SER A 130 7.25 4.82 0.79
N GLY A 131 6.68 5.99 0.51
CA GLY A 131 7.32 7.29 0.43
C GLY A 131 6.28 8.37 0.14
N ASN A 132 6.66 9.64 0.30
CA ASN A 132 5.76 10.78 0.08
C ASN A 132 6.00 11.51 -1.26
N ALA A 133 7.01 11.09 -2.03
CA ALA A 133 7.26 11.64 -3.35
C ALA A 133 6.18 11.22 -4.36
N PRO A 134 5.88 12.03 -5.38
CA PRO A 134 4.94 11.69 -6.44
C PRO A 134 5.28 10.33 -7.07
N GLY A 135 4.27 9.48 -7.27
CA GLY A 135 4.46 8.15 -7.84
C GLY A 135 5.14 7.12 -6.92
N SER A 136 5.34 7.43 -5.64
CA SER A 136 5.79 6.44 -4.66
C SER A 136 4.76 5.33 -4.52
N GLY A 137 5.20 4.07 -4.54
CA GLY A 137 4.33 2.90 -4.41
C GLY A 137 3.61 2.85 -3.07
N LYS A 138 2.52 2.11 -3.04
CA LYS A 138 1.77 1.81 -1.80
C LYS A 138 2.08 0.40 -1.35
N SER A 139 2.15 0.19 -0.05
CA SER A 139 2.18 -1.14 0.54
C SER A 139 0.82 -1.50 1.11
N PHE A 140 0.44 -2.77 0.93
CA PHE A 140 -0.83 -3.32 1.37
C PHE A 140 -0.58 -4.41 2.39
N GLN A 141 -1.33 -4.38 3.48
CA GLN A 141 -1.34 -5.46 4.46
C GLN A 141 -2.80 -5.78 4.82
N LEU A 142 -3.15 -7.06 4.77
CA LEU A 142 -4.49 -7.52 5.06
C LEU A 142 -4.50 -8.43 6.29
N ARG A 143 -5.24 -8.02 7.34
CA ARG A 143 -5.40 -8.80 8.57
C ARG A 143 -4.07 -9.08 9.31
N GLY A 144 -3.16 -8.11 9.34
CA GLY A 144 -1.85 -8.24 9.98
C GLY A 144 -0.84 -9.07 9.19
N ALA A 145 0.35 -9.28 9.75
CA ALA A 145 1.38 -10.11 9.15
C ALA A 145 0.99 -11.59 9.22
N TYR A 146 1.37 -12.36 8.20
CA TYR A 146 1.14 -13.81 8.17
C TYR A 146 2.44 -14.62 7.95
N SER A 147 3.54 -13.95 7.66
CA SER A 147 4.89 -14.54 7.60
C SER A 147 5.90 -13.46 7.97
N VAL A 148 7.03 -13.84 8.52
CA VAL A 148 8.14 -12.91 8.79
C VAL A 148 9.03 -12.70 7.56
N GLY A 149 8.81 -13.48 6.51
CA GLY A 149 9.61 -13.43 5.29
C GLY A 149 11.05 -13.90 5.46
N ILE A 150 11.81 -13.83 4.35
CA ILE A 150 13.24 -14.11 4.34
C ILE A 150 14.00 -12.82 4.65
N LYS A 151 15.09 -12.94 5.41
CA LYS A 151 15.98 -11.81 5.73
C LYS A 151 16.60 -11.27 4.43
N ASN A 152 16.46 -10.00 4.18
CA ASN A 152 17.06 -9.30 3.05
C ASN A 152 18.58 -9.15 3.23
N SER A 153 19.27 -8.77 2.17
CA SER A 153 20.71 -8.51 2.19
C SER A 153 21.13 -7.37 3.13
N ASP A 154 20.23 -6.44 3.43
CA ASP A 154 20.42 -5.33 4.38
C ASP A 154 20.18 -5.74 5.84
N GLY A 155 19.84 -7.00 6.09
CA GLY A 155 19.55 -7.53 7.41
C GLY A 155 18.11 -7.35 7.88
N SER A 156 17.26 -6.63 7.14
CA SER A 156 15.85 -6.49 7.44
C SER A 156 15.09 -7.76 7.07
N TYR A 157 13.99 -8.06 7.78
CA TYR A 157 13.07 -9.12 7.38
C TYR A 157 12.02 -8.56 6.44
N GLY A 158 11.86 -9.19 5.28
CA GLY A 158 10.83 -8.86 4.30
C GLY A 158 9.44 -9.29 4.77
N ALA A 159 8.97 -8.72 5.89
CA ALA A 159 7.62 -8.97 6.42
C ALA A 159 6.49 -8.51 5.48
N ASN A 160 6.83 -8.13 4.27
CA ASN A 160 5.92 -7.53 3.32
C ASN A 160 5.22 -8.60 2.49
N VAL A 161 4.25 -9.20 3.10
CA VAL A 161 3.40 -10.16 2.43
C VAL A 161 2.12 -9.46 2.05
N ALA A 162 2.22 -8.70 0.96
CA ALA A 162 1.08 -8.01 0.37
C ALA A 162 0.03 -9.02 -0.11
N PRO A 163 -1.27 -8.69 -0.10
CA PRO A 163 -2.29 -9.47 -0.75
C PRO A 163 -2.01 -9.57 -2.25
N LEU A 164 -2.45 -10.66 -2.88
CA LEU A 164 -2.40 -10.82 -4.32
C LEU A 164 -3.38 -9.85 -4.98
N ILE A 165 -2.89 -8.96 -5.83
CA ILE A 165 -3.72 -8.02 -6.58
C ILE A 165 -3.98 -8.60 -7.97
N LEU A 166 -5.25 -8.78 -8.30
CA LEU A 166 -5.69 -9.29 -9.60
C LEU A 166 -6.60 -8.28 -10.29
N ILE A 167 -6.23 -7.88 -11.49
CA ILE A 167 -7.02 -7.03 -12.37
C ILE A 167 -7.62 -7.93 -13.45
N ASP A 168 -8.95 -8.10 -13.44
CA ASP A 168 -9.67 -9.02 -14.33
C ASP A 168 -9.06 -10.43 -14.34
N ASN A 169 -8.80 -11.00 -13.15
CA ASN A 169 -8.17 -12.31 -12.89
C ASN A 169 -6.67 -12.42 -13.18
N VAL A 170 -5.99 -11.34 -13.52
CA VAL A 170 -4.56 -11.32 -13.85
C VAL A 170 -3.78 -10.47 -12.86
N GLU A 171 -2.62 -10.94 -12.42
CA GLU A 171 -1.73 -10.15 -11.54
C GLU A 171 -1.42 -8.79 -12.14
N GLY A 172 -1.52 -7.74 -11.31
CA GLY A 172 -1.25 -6.37 -11.74
C GLY A 172 -1.03 -5.41 -10.58
N SER A 173 -0.66 -4.17 -10.91
CA SER A 173 -0.47 -3.09 -9.95
C SER A 173 -1.64 -2.12 -9.98
N LEU A 174 -2.20 -1.82 -8.80
CA LEU A 174 -3.24 -0.79 -8.65
C LEU A 174 -2.74 0.61 -9.00
N ASP A 175 -1.45 0.89 -8.77
CA ASP A 175 -0.88 2.20 -9.03
C ASP A 175 -0.73 2.50 -10.52
N MET A 176 -0.69 1.44 -11.36
CA MET A 176 -0.67 1.56 -12.83
C MET A 176 -2.06 1.64 -13.46
N LEU A 177 -3.12 1.43 -12.68
CA LEU A 177 -4.49 1.40 -13.18
C LEU A 177 -5.16 2.76 -13.02
N ASN A 178 -5.94 3.16 -14.02
CA ASN A 178 -6.78 4.35 -13.92
C ASN A 178 -7.98 4.06 -13.00
N PRO A 179 -8.17 4.79 -11.88
CA PRO A 179 -9.30 4.58 -10.97
C PRO A 179 -10.67 4.63 -11.65
N GLU A 180 -10.83 5.50 -12.66
CA GLU A 180 -12.07 5.67 -13.42
C GLU A 180 -12.46 4.46 -14.30
N ASP A 181 -11.52 3.55 -14.55
CA ASP A 181 -11.78 2.32 -15.30
C ASP A 181 -12.22 1.16 -14.40
N ILE A 182 -12.21 1.34 -13.09
CA ILE A 182 -12.58 0.30 -12.13
C ILE A 182 -14.09 0.33 -11.86
N GLU A 183 -14.75 -0.82 -11.96
CA GLU A 183 -16.16 -1.01 -11.56
C GLU A 183 -16.24 -1.34 -10.07
N THR A 184 -15.53 -2.42 -9.66
CA THR A 184 -15.56 -2.90 -8.28
C THR A 184 -14.17 -3.37 -7.82
N VAL A 185 -13.94 -3.23 -6.52
CA VAL A 185 -12.83 -3.87 -5.83
C VAL A 185 -13.40 -4.82 -4.79
N THR A 186 -13.04 -6.09 -4.89
CA THR A 186 -13.46 -7.15 -3.97
C THR A 186 -12.25 -7.69 -3.22
N VAL A 187 -12.28 -7.65 -1.90
CA VAL A 187 -11.20 -8.14 -1.04
C VAL A 187 -11.62 -9.46 -0.41
N LEU A 188 -10.90 -10.53 -0.74
CA LEU A 188 -11.06 -11.87 -0.19
C LEU A 188 -10.11 -12.02 1.00
N LYS A 189 -10.64 -12.19 2.21
CA LYS A 189 -9.88 -12.05 3.45
C LYS A 189 -9.55 -13.36 4.13
N ASP A 190 -10.29 -14.43 3.82
CA ASP A 190 -10.11 -15.76 4.41
C ASP A 190 -9.57 -16.80 3.42
N ALA A 191 -9.11 -17.92 3.93
CA ALA A 191 -8.55 -18.98 3.11
C ALA A 191 -9.62 -19.65 2.23
N ALA A 192 -10.89 -19.72 2.64
CA ALA A 192 -11.94 -20.37 1.84
C ALA A 192 -12.25 -19.57 0.57
N SER A 193 -12.40 -18.25 0.67
CA SER A 193 -12.65 -17.39 -0.48
C SER A 193 -11.44 -17.25 -1.40
N ALA A 194 -10.21 -17.27 -0.83
CA ALA A 194 -8.96 -17.02 -1.55
C ALA A 194 -8.31 -18.30 -2.13
N ALA A 195 -8.66 -19.50 -1.64
CA ALA A 195 -8.01 -20.78 -1.98
C ALA A 195 -7.93 -21.05 -3.49
N ILE A 196 -8.94 -20.66 -4.24
CA ILE A 196 -8.99 -20.95 -5.69
C ILE A 196 -7.90 -20.22 -6.49
N TYR A 197 -7.33 -19.13 -5.93
CA TYR A 197 -6.24 -18.35 -6.54
C TYR A 197 -4.85 -18.92 -6.21
N GLY A 198 -4.78 -19.97 -5.37
CA GLY A 198 -3.57 -20.73 -5.11
C GLY A 198 -2.58 -20.08 -4.17
N ALA A 199 -1.35 -20.56 -4.29
CA ALA A 199 -0.27 -20.32 -3.35
C ALA A 199 0.23 -18.87 -3.20
N ARG A 200 -0.27 -17.95 -3.98
CA ARG A 200 0.05 -16.53 -3.84
C ARG A 200 -1.01 -15.77 -3.04
N ALA A 201 -2.13 -16.42 -2.74
CA ALA A 201 -3.25 -15.83 -2.05
C ALA A 201 -3.16 -15.93 -0.51
N ALA A 202 -2.03 -16.37 0.06
CA ALA A 202 -1.84 -16.53 1.50
C ALA A 202 -2.04 -15.23 2.29
N GLY A 203 -1.75 -14.07 1.70
CA GLY A 203 -2.02 -12.73 2.24
C GLY A 203 -3.43 -12.21 1.98
N GLY A 204 -4.31 -13.02 1.38
CA GLY A 204 -5.59 -12.60 0.84
C GLY A 204 -5.48 -12.13 -0.61
N VAL A 205 -6.61 -11.74 -1.19
CA VAL A 205 -6.68 -11.33 -2.60
C VAL A 205 -7.49 -10.05 -2.74
N VAL A 206 -6.99 -9.12 -3.54
CA VAL A 206 -7.69 -7.91 -3.98
C VAL A 206 -8.06 -8.09 -5.45
N LEU A 207 -9.33 -8.34 -5.72
CA LEU A 207 -9.87 -8.50 -7.07
C LEU A 207 -10.38 -7.15 -7.58
N VAL A 208 -9.85 -6.70 -8.68
CA VAL A 208 -10.28 -5.50 -9.36
C VAL A 208 -11.00 -5.90 -10.64
N THR A 209 -12.24 -5.44 -10.78
CA THR A 209 -13.02 -5.63 -12.00
C THR A 209 -13.11 -4.31 -12.74
N THR A 210 -12.76 -4.32 -14.03
CA THR A 210 -12.83 -3.14 -14.86
C THR A 210 -14.24 -2.92 -15.41
N LYS A 211 -14.61 -1.66 -15.69
CA LYS A 211 -15.91 -1.28 -16.26
C LYS A 211 -16.14 -1.89 -17.64
N ARG A 212 -17.24 -2.62 -17.81
CA ARG A 212 -17.64 -3.29 -19.07
C ARG A 212 -19.10 -3.05 -19.35
N PRO A 213 -19.49 -2.76 -20.60
CA PRO A 213 -20.90 -2.73 -20.98
C PRO A 213 -21.49 -4.15 -20.86
N LYS A 214 -22.58 -4.32 -20.11
CA LYS A 214 -23.23 -5.63 -19.87
C LYS A 214 -24.30 -5.98 -20.91
N GLU A 215 -24.95 -4.98 -21.47
CA GLU A 215 -26.09 -5.12 -22.41
C GLU A 215 -25.91 -4.16 -23.59
N ALA A 216 -26.82 -4.27 -24.58
CA ALA A 216 -26.88 -3.29 -25.65
C ALA A 216 -27.02 -1.87 -25.07
N THR A 217 -26.07 -1.04 -25.37
CA THR A 217 -25.95 0.30 -24.79
C THR A 217 -25.77 1.30 -25.93
N ALA A 218 -26.54 2.38 -25.91
CA ALA A 218 -26.28 3.50 -26.82
C ALA A 218 -24.86 4.04 -26.64
N PHE A 219 -24.37 4.64 -27.71
CA PHE A 219 -23.08 5.32 -27.66
C PHE A 219 -23.02 6.35 -26.51
N ARG A 220 -21.99 6.26 -25.68
CA ARG A 220 -21.74 7.17 -24.56
C ARG A 220 -20.30 7.67 -24.64
N LEU A 221 -20.14 8.99 -24.57
CA LEU A 221 -18.87 9.67 -24.43
C LEU A 221 -18.86 10.30 -23.03
N ASN A 222 -17.85 9.99 -22.25
CA ASN A 222 -17.66 10.57 -20.91
C ASN A 222 -16.28 11.20 -20.82
N TYR A 223 -16.22 12.45 -20.36
CA TYR A 223 -14.98 13.14 -20.04
C TYR A 223 -15.05 13.66 -18.62
N ASN A 224 -14.06 13.33 -17.82
CA ASN A 224 -13.93 13.74 -16.43
C ASN A 224 -12.54 14.32 -16.21
N ASN A 225 -12.42 15.38 -15.40
CA ASN A 225 -11.17 15.99 -15.06
C ASN A 225 -11.16 16.46 -13.60
N ASN A 226 -9.96 16.47 -13.01
CA ASN A 226 -9.72 17.00 -11.68
C ASN A 226 -8.43 17.83 -11.70
N PHE A 227 -8.46 18.98 -10.99
CA PHE A 227 -7.30 19.80 -10.69
C PHE A 227 -7.17 19.93 -9.18
N GLY A 228 -5.97 19.78 -8.67
CA GLY A 228 -5.72 19.85 -7.23
C GLY A 228 -4.42 20.57 -6.91
N PHE A 229 -4.36 21.08 -5.69
CA PHE A 229 -3.16 21.63 -5.09
C PHE A 229 -2.84 20.83 -3.83
N ALA A 230 -1.58 20.51 -3.61
CA ALA A 230 -1.12 19.82 -2.42
C ALA A 230 -0.02 20.62 -1.74
N THR A 231 -0.07 20.67 -0.41
CA THR A 231 0.96 21.29 0.42
C THR A 231 1.42 20.32 1.49
N ALA A 232 2.67 20.42 1.90
CA ALA A 232 3.16 19.64 3.03
C ALA A 232 2.42 20.06 4.31
N THR A 233 1.92 19.08 5.06
CA THR A 233 1.21 19.28 6.32
C THR A 233 1.99 18.62 7.46
N ASN A 234 1.74 19.09 8.69
CA ASN A 234 2.33 18.49 9.90
C ASN A 234 3.86 18.44 9.88
N LEU A 235 4.49 19.51 9.38
CA LEU A 235 5.95 19.63 9.42
C LEU A 235 6.43 19.81 10.87
N PRO A 236 7.62 19.26 11.21
CA PRO A 236 8.24 19.54 12.51
C PRO A 236 8.40 21.03 12.75
N LYS A 237 8.24 21.44 14.00
CA LYS A 237 8.50 22.83 14.39
C LYS A 237 9.93 22.96 14.88
N GLN A 238 10.63 23.94 14.36
CA GLN A 238 11.98 24.30 14.78
C GLN A 238 11.95 25.39 15.84
N ALA A 239 12.86 25.34 16.80
CA ALA A 239 13.11 26.42 17.74
C ALA A 239 13.62 27.66 17.00
N SER A 240 13.30 28.86 17.48
CA SER A 240 13.90 30.08 16.93
C SER A 240 15.41 30.09 17.17
N LEU A 241 16.17 30.83 16.36
CA LEU A 241 17.63 30.95 16.55
C LEU A 241 17.95 31.49 17.95
N MET A 242 17.15 32.42 18.45
CA MET A 242 17.34 32.95 19.80
C MET A 242 17.17 31.87 20.88
N ASP A 243 16.08 31.06 20.77
CA ASP A 243 15.84 29.97 21.73
C ASP A 243 16.92 28.88 21.62
N TYR A 244 17.37 28.57 20.39
CA TYR A 244 18.46 27.65 20.15
C TYR A 244 19.77 28.11 20.82
N LEU A 245 20.15 29.37 20.63
CA LEU A 245 21.35 29.97 21.25
C LEU A 245 21.22 30.03 22.78
N GLN A 246 20.00 30.31 23.30
CA GLN A 246 19.73 30.27 24.73
C GLN A 246 19.90 28.86 25.28
N ALA A 247 19.29 27.86 24.63
CA ALA A 247 19.42 26.45 25.03
C ALA A 247 20.88 25.96 25.00
N TYR A 248 21.69 26.45 24.04
CA TYR A 248 23.10 26.16 23.94
C TYR A 248 23.87 26.68 25.20
N GLN A 249 23.56 27.90 25.64
CA GLN A 249 24.15 28.48 26.88
C GLN A 249 23.65 27.75 28.14
N ASP A 250 22.34 27.46 28.21
CA ASP A 250 21.72 26.76 29.36
C ASP A 250 22.25 25.35 29.51
N GLY A 251 22.63 24.69 28.39
CA GLY A 251 23.27 23.40 28.35
C GLY A 251 24.73 23.40 28.87
N GLY A 252 25.26 24.55 29.25
CA GLY A 252 26.60 24.70 29.82
C GLY A 252 27.73 24.58 28.79
N TYR A 253 27.41 24.75 27.50
CA TYR A 253 28.45 24.81 26.45
C TYR A 253 29.24 26.11 26.53
N SER A 254 30.44 26.11 25.94
CA SER A 254 31.28 27.31 25.89
C SER A 254 30.57 28.44 25.13
N ASP A 255 30.91 29.71 25.45
CA ASP A 255 30.38 30.85 24.70
C ASP A 255 30.77 30.84 23.20
N ALA A 256 31.89 30.13 22.86
CA ALA A 256 32.29 29.92 21.47
C ALA A 256 31.44 28.85 20.79
N TYR A 257 30.73 29.21 19.74
CA TYR A 257 29.96 28.26 18.93
C TYR A 257 30.83 27.59 17.87
N TRP A 258 30.50 26.35 17.50
CA TRP A 258 31.21 25.60 16.47
C TRP A 258 30.84 26.10 15.07
N SER A 259 31.53 27.16 14.62
CA SER A 259 31.34 27.82 13.35
C SER A 259 32.66 28.43 12.88
N TYR A 260 32.71 28.92 11.65
CA TYR A 260 33.87 29.64 11.15
C TYR A 260 34.20 30.86 12.04
N GLY A 261 35.48 30.97 12.48
CA GLY A 261 35.88 32.02 13.40
C GLY A 261 35.38 31.87 14.85
N SER A 262 34.67 30.77 15.19
CA SER A 262 34.15 30.48 16.53
C SER A 262 33.35 31.65 17.14
N PRO A 263 32.21 32.02 16.58
CA PRO A 263 31.42 33.14 17.02
C PRO A 263 30.99 33.01 18.48
N SER A 264 31.01 34.11 19.23
CA SER A 264 30.48 34.16 20.59
C SER A 264 28.96 34.09 20.58
N VAL A 265 28.37 33.13 21.30
CA VAL A 265 26.94 32.97 21.44
C VAL A 265 26.29 34.21 22.04
N SER A 266 26.93 34.85 23.01
CA SER A 266 26.49 36.08 23.67
C SER A 266 26.44 37.24 22.69
N LYS A 267 27.50 37.45 21.88
CA LYS A 267 27.52 38.47 20.81
C LYS A 267 26.48 38.15 19.74
N TRP A 268 26.31 36.89 19.41
CA TRP A 268 25.31 36.49 18.38
C TRP A 268 23.89 36.88 18.78
N LYS A 269 23.54 36.66 20.05
CA LYS A 269 22.23 37.10 20.59
C LYS A 269 22.09 38.62 20.59
N GLU A 270 23.15 39.34 20.86
CA GLU A 270 23.18 40.80 20.82
C GLU A 270 22.95 41.31 19.38
N TYR A 271 23.75 40.80 18.40
CA TYR A 271 23.61 41.18 17.00
C TYR A 271 22.25 40.78 16.42
N LEU A 272 21.76 39.58 16.75
CA LEU A 272 20.45 39.13 16.33
C LEU A 272 19.31 40.05 16.88
N THR A 273 19.44 40.48 18.14
CA THR A 273 18.49 41.42 18.76
C THR A 273 18.51 42.79 18.08
N GLN A 274 19.72 43.32 17.82
CA GLN A 274 19.91 44.59 17.13
C GLN A 274 19.36 44.53 15.68
N TYR A 275 19.71 43.46 14.94
CA TYR A 275 19.26 43.28 13.57
C TYR A 275 17.75 43.12 13.45
N ARG A 276 17.10 42.40 14.39
CA ARG A 276 15.63 42.29 14.45
C ARG A 276 14.94 43.64 14.74
N GLN A 277 15.57 44.53 15.50
CA GLN A 277 15.01 45.88 15.76
C GLN A 277 15.19 46.79 14.57
N ASP A 278 16.35 46.77 13.94
CA ASP A 278 16.67 47.57 12.76
C ASP A 278 17.65 46.83 11.85
N PRO A 279 17.15 46.15 10.78
CA PRO A 279 18.00 45.42 9.85
C PRO A 279 19.09 46.27 9.17
N SER A 280 18.91 47.63 9.12
CA SER A 280 19.91 48.52 8.54
C SER A 280 21.09 48.82 9.47
N SER A 281 20.97 48.47 10.74
CA SER A 281 21.98 48.74 11.78
C SER A 281 23.23 47.87 11.64
N ILE A 282 23.14 46.75 11.00
CA ILE A 282 24.24 45.81 10.76
C ILE A 282 24.36 45.51 9.26
N LYS A 283 25.51 45.83 8.67
CA LYS A 283 25.77 45.53 7.28
C LYS A 283 26.04 44.04 7.10
N THR A 284 25.13 43.34 6.45
CA THR A 284 25.23 41.93 6.13
C THR A 284 25.63 41.70 4.67
N VAL A 285 26.19 40.53 4.37
CA VAL A 285 26.46 40.04 3.01
C VAL A 285 25.60 38.78 2.78
N GLY A 286 25.32 38.47 1.52
CA GLY A 286 24.50 37.31 1.18
C GLY A 286 23.17 37.32 1.93
N ASP A 287 22.79 36.17 2.47
CA ASP A 287 21.55 35.97 3.23
C ASP A 287 21.74 36.19 4.73
N GLY A 288 21.93 37.47 5.13
CA GLY A 288 22.04 37.85 6.55
C GLY A 288 23.33 37.42 7.24
N ILE A 289 24.42 37.24 6.50
CA ILE A 289 25.73 36.91 7.05
C ILE A 289 26.43 38.15 7.49
N PHE A 290 26.83 38.22 8.74
CA PHE A 290 27.63 39.28 9.29
C PHE A 290 28.99 38.75 9.73
N ALA A 291 30.05 39.34 9.19
CA ALA A 291 31.41 39.03 9.59
C ALA A 291 31.87 40.12 10.58
N ASP A 292 32.24 39.71 11.81
CA ASP A 292 32.78 40.57 12.81
C ASP A 292 34.26 40.90 12.54
N THR A 293 34.81 41.90 13.17
CA THR A 293 36.20 42.34 13.01
C THR A 293 37.25 41.29 13.39
N ASP A 294 36.87 40.29 14.19
CA ASP A 294 37.69 39.13 14.55
C ASP A 294 37.58 37.94 13.56
N GLY A 295 36.81 38.10 12.49
CA GLY A 295 36.58 37.06 11.45
C GLY A 295 35.49 36.05 11.78
N ALA A 296 34.81 36.19 12.93
CA ALA A 296 33.68 35.35 13.27
C ALA A 296 32.44 35.65 12.41
N LEU A 297 31.74 34.62 11.94
CA LEU A 297 30.54 34.74 11.14
C LEU A 297 29.31 34.55 12.00
N TYR A 298 28.36 35.46 11.85
CA TYR A 298 27.06 35.48 12.52
C TYR A 298 25.95 35.43 11.48
N TYR A 299 24.98 34.54 11.64
CA TYR A 299 23.82 34.41 10.76
C TYR A 299 22.62 35.10 11.40
N LEU A 300 22.13 36.16 10.77
CA LEU A 300 21.10 37.05 11.36
C LEU A 300 19.72 36.85 10.74
N ASN A 301 19.62 36.19 9.57
CA ASN A 301 18.35 35.74 8.99
C ASN A 301 17.96 34.37 9.51
N GLU A 302 16.66 34.22 9.74
CA GLU A 302 16.08 32.92 10.13
C GLU A 302 15.18 32.41 9.03
N HIS A 303 15.34 31.13 8.66
CA HIS A 303 14.47 30.41 7.76
C HIS A 303 13.89 29.20 8.47
N ASP A 304 12.63 28.89 8.22
CA ASP A 304 12.06 27.59 8.61
C ASP A 304 12.73 26.50 7.78
N PRO A 305 13.57 25.65 8.37
CA PRO A 305 14.39 24.71 7.61
C PRO A 305 13.58 23.66 6.87
N TYR A 306 12.29 23.48 7.23
CA TYR A 306 11.41 22.53 6.58
C TYR A 306 10.57 23.18 5.48
N LYS A 307 10.12 24.40 5.67
CA LYS A 307 9.34 25.13 4.66
C LYS A 307 10.20 25.70 3.55
N ASN A 308 11.47 25.96 3.84
CA ASN A 308 12.39 26.66 2.93
C ASN A 308 12.67 25.88 1.63
N PHE A 309 12.51 24.54 1.64
CA PHE A 309 12.70 23.72 0.44
C PHE A 309 11.40 23.09 -0.09
N MET A 310 10.24 23.58 0.38
CA MET A 310 8.93 23.09 -0.03
C MET A 310 8.08 24.18 -0.65
N GLU A 311 7.20 23.77 -1.56
CA GLU A 311 6.22 24.64 -2.23
C GLU A 311 4.87 23.93 -2.38
N THR A 312 3.87 24.66 -2.87
CA THR A 312 2.57 24.10 -3.22
C THR A 312 2.68 23.40 -4.57
N SER A 313 2.40 22.10 -4.60
CA SER A 313 2.38 21.31 -5.82
C SER A 313 1.05 21.47 -6.56
N PHE A 314 1.11 21.26 -7.88
CA PHE A 314 -0.06 21.19 -8.74
C PHE A 314 -0.24 19.76 -9.25
N GLN A 315 -1.49 19.32 -9.32
CA GLN A 315 -1.83 18.01 -9.85
C GLN A 315 -3.07 18.08 -10.74
N MET A 316 -3.07 17.27 -11.79
CA MET A 316 -4.20 17.16 -12.72
C MET A 316 -4.44 15.71 -13.14
N ASN A 317 -5.71 15.41 -13.39
CA ASN A 317 -6.18 14.13 -13.88
C ASN A 317 -7.22 14.36 -14.97
N HIS A 318 -7.04 13.74 -16.13
CA HIS A 318 -7.95 13.79 -17.28
C HIS A 318 -8.34 12.38 -17.68
N ASN A 319 -9.64 12.11 -17.79
CA ASN A 319 -10.18 10.82 -18.20
C ASN A 319 -11.19 10.98 -19.31
N LEU A 320 -10.99 10.27 -20.40
CA LEU A 320 -11.90 10.19 -21.53
C LEU A 320 -12.31 8.75 -21.75
N SER A 321 -13.60 8.46 -21.85
CA SER A 321 -14.06 7.13 -22.20
C SER A 321 -15.21 7.14 -23.19
N VAL A 322 -15.20 6.12 -24.04
CA VAL A 322 -16.23 5.86 -25.04
C VAL A 322 -16.74 4.44 -24.83
N SER A 323 -18.03 4.25 -24.77
CA SER A 323 -18.64 2.92 -24.67
C SER A 323 -19.91 2.83 -25.48
N GLY A 324 -20.24 1.63 -25.90
CA GLY A 324 -21.47 1.35 -26.66
C GLY A 324 -21.56 -0.10 -27.05
N GLY A 325 -22.62 -0.44 -27.75
CA GLY A 325 -22.76 -1.79 -28.26
C GLY A 325 -24.15 -2.15 -28.67
N THR A 326 -24.21 -3.27 -29.35
CA THR A 326 -25.44 -3.97 -29.77
C THR A 326 -25.59 -5.24 -28.95
N ASP A 327 -26.63 -6.01 -29.14
CA ASP A 327 -26.83 -7.33 -28.52
C ASP A 327 -25.70 -8.30 -28.82
N LYS A 328 -24.94 -8.12 -29.91
CA LYS A 328 -23.87 -9.02 -30.35
C LYS A 328 -22.46 -8.47 -30.14
N LEU A 329 -22.29 -7.15 -30.13
CA LEU A 329 -20.97 -6.51 -30.01
C LEU A 329 -21.03 -5.41 -28.98
N ARG A 330 -20.15 -5.46 -27.98
CA ARG A 330 -20.01 -4.45 -26.91
C ARG A 330 -18.58 -3.97 -26.89
N TYR A 331 -18.38 -2.70 -26.68
CA TYR A 331 -17.05 -2.12 -26.61
C TYR A 331 -16.95 -1.00 -25.57
N ARG A 332 -15.77 -0.84 -24.99
CA ARG A 332 -15.38 0.31 -24.19
C ARG A 332 -13.91 0.64 -24.49
N MET A 333 -13.62 1.92 -24.70
CA MET A 333 -12.27 2.44 -24.83
C MET A 333 -12.11 3.58 -23.85
N SER A 334 -10.96 3.69 -23.21
CA SER A 334 -10.64 4.80 -22.30
C SER A 334 -9.20 5.24 -22.45
N ALA A 335 -8.97 6.53 -22.17
CA ALA A 335 -7.67 7.14 -22.06
C ALA A 335 -7.64 8.02 -20.81
N GLY A 336 -6.64 7.81 -19.95
CA GLY A 336 -6.43 8.57 -18.73
C GLY A 336 -5.04 9.17 -18.72
N TYR A 337 -4.91 10.42 -18.27
CA TYR A 337 -3.64 11.09 -18.07
C TYR A 337 -3.61 11.74 -16.70
N VAL A 338 -2.56 11.48 -15.94
CA VAL A 338 -2.30 12.05 -14.61
C VAL A 338 -0.93 12.73 -14.67
N SER A 339 -0.87 13.95 -14.13
CA SER A 339 0.39 14.65 -13.88
C SER A 339 0.36 15.22 -12.47
N THR A 340 1.43 15.04 -11.74
CA THR A 340 1.59 15.52 -10.36
C THR A 340 3.00 16.05 -10.19
N ASP A 341 3.11 17.31 -9.81
CA ASP A 341 4.38 17.87 -9.32
C ASP A 341 4.54 17.49 -7.84
N GLY A 342 5.78 17.43 -7.37
CA GLY A 342 6.07 17.23 -5.96
C GLY A 342 5.93 18.53 -5.14
N VAL A 343 6.15 18.40 -3.85
CA VAL A 343 6.12 19.55 -2.92
C VAL A 343 7.50 20.17 -2.71
N LEU A 344 8.53 19.72 -3.43
CA LEU A 344 9.87 20.28 -3.33
C LEU A 344 10.01 21.49 -4.25
N ILE A 345 10.79 22.49 -3.82
CA ILE A 345 11.09 23.71 -4.57
C ILE A 345 11.98 23.44 -5.79
N THR A 346 11.50 22.56 -6.70
CA THR A 346 12.26 22.15 -7.89
C THR A 346 11.32 21.60 -8.96
N ASP A 347 11.66 21.79 -10.22
CA ASP A 347 11.00 21.18 -11.39
C ASP A 347 11.37 19.70 -11.63
N LYS A 348 12.13 19.09 -10.71
CA LYS A 348 12.67 17.74 -10.86
C LYS A 348 11.82 16.67 -10.21
N ASP A 349 10.91 17.04 -9.31
CA ASP A 349 10.05 16.14 -8.54
C ASP A 349 8.70 16.02 -9.23
N THR A 350 8.58 15.09 -10.18
CA THR A 350 7.38 14.94 -11.01
C THR A 350 6.97 13.49 -11.21
N TYR A 351 5.67 13.27 -11.42
CA TYR A 351 5.10 11.99 -11.80
C TYR A 351 4.04 12.17 -12.87
N GLU A 352 4.12 11.37 -13.92
CA GLU A 352 3.14 11.31 -14.99
C GLU A 352 2.69 9.87 -15.22
N ARG A 353 1.41 9.68 -15.54
CA ARG A 353 0.86 8.39 -15.94
C ARG A 353 -0.10 8.55 -17.11
N LEU A 354 0.12 7.77 -18.16
CA LEU A 354 -0.78 7.60 -19.29
C LEU A 354 -1.37 6.18 -19.25
N ASN A 355 -2.68 6.06 -19.32
CA ASN A 355 -3.39 4.80 -19.46
C ASN A 355 -4.22 4.80 -20.74
N ILE A 356 -4.20 3.70 -21.48
CA ILE A 356 -5.08 3.46 -22.61
C ILE A 356 -5.65 2.05 -22.44
N ASN A 357 -6.99 1.92 -22.42
CA ASN A 357 -7.66 0.63 -22.31
C ASN A 357 -8.66 0.46 -23.44
N SER A 358 -8.75 -0.75 -23.97
CA SER A 358 -9.75 -1.15 -24.96
C SER A 358 -10.33 -2.51 -24.59
N TYR A 359 -11.61 -2.59 -24.47
CA TYR A 359 -12.39 -3.81 -24.27
C TYR A 359 -13.37 -4.00 -25.40
N ILE A 360 -13.38 -5.20 -25.96
CA ILE A 360 -14.33 -5.62 -27.01
C ILE A 360 -14.87 -7.01 -26.63
N SER A 361 -16.19 -7.17 -26.68
CA SER A 361 -16.86 -8.46 -26.49
C SER A 361 -17.80 -8.72 -27.64
N ALA A 362 -17.67 -9.89 -28.27
CA ALA A 362 -18.49 -10.31 -29.42
C ALA A 362 -19.16 -11.65 -29.13
N ASP A 363 -20.49 -11.68 -29.22
CA ASP A 363 -21.29 -12.93 -29.21
C ASP A 363 -21.31 -13.50 -30.63
N ILE A 364 -20.28 -14.31 -30.95
CA ILE A 364 -20.07 -14.88 -32.29
C ILE A 364 -21.20 -15.85 -32.63
N THR A 365 -21.61 -16.65 -31.66
CA THR A 365 -22.81 -17.52 -31.74
C THR A 365 -23.56 -17.45 -30.41
N LYS A 366 -24.72 -18.10 -30.32
CA LYS A 366 -25.51 -18.19 -29.06
C LYS A 366 -24.79 -18.96 -27.95
N TRP A 367 -23.78 -19.73 -28.30
CA TRP A 367 -23.01 -20.56 -27.36
C TRP A 367 -21.52 -20.18 -27.26
N PHE A 368 -21.05 -19.19 -28.04
CA PHE A 368 -19.66 -18.75 -28.06
C PHE A 368 -19.53 -17.24 -28.02
N THR A 369 -18.93 -16.73 -26.96
CA THR A 369 -18.56 -15.30 -26.77
C THR A 369 -17.05 -15.18 -26.75
N GLN A 370 -16.51 -14.22 -27.48
CA GLN A 370 -15.11 -13.86 -27.49
C GLN A 370 -14.93 -12.46 -26.88
N GLU A 371 -14.04 -12.35 -25.89
CA GLU A 371 -13.64 -11.05 -25.28
C GLU A 371 -12.16 -10.80 -25.55
N LEU A 372 -11.82 -9.54 -25.80
CA LEU A 372 -10.46 -9.05 -25.93
C LEU A 372 -10.31 -7.77 -25.10
N THR A 373 -9.31 -7.75 -24.22
CA THR A 373 -8.90 -6.53 -23.53
C THR A 373 -7.46 -6.22 -23.90
N MET A 374 -7.17 -5.00 -24.32
CA MET A 374 -5.83 -4.49 -24.53
C MET A 374 -5.65 -3.27 -23.63
N SER A 375 -4.57 -3.23 -22.87
CA SER A 375 -4.23 -2.10 -22.05
C SER A 375 -2.76 -1.71 -22.25
N TYR A 376 -2.51 -0.42 -22.13
CA TYR A 376 -1.19 0.15 -22.10
C TYR A 376 -1.13 1.15 -20.96
N ALA A 377 -0.15 1.00 -20.08
CA ALA A 377 0.17 1.96 -19.05
C ALA A 377 1.61 2.43 -19.21
N ARG A 378 1.83 3.74 -19.16
CA ARG A 378 3.16 4.33 -19.08
C ARG A 378 3.23 5.23 -17.87
N THR A 379 4.29 5.07 -17.06
CA THR A 379 4.59 5.99 -15.97
C THR A 379 5.97 6.59 -16.16
N ASN A 380 6.09 7.88 -15.89
CA ASN A 380 7.35 8.60 -15.82
C ASN A 380 7.45 9.22 -14.42
N GLN A 381 8.52 8.94 -13.72
CA GLN A 381 8.82 9.51 -12.41
C GLN A 381 10.19 10.15 -12.47
N SER A 382 10.33 11.33 -11.91
CA SER A 382 11.63 11.95 -11.69
C SER A 382 11.70 12.57 -10.31
N GLN A 383 12.90 12.63 -9.75
CA GLN A 383 13.17 13.26 -8.46
C GLN A 383 14.57 13.84 -8.44
N PRO A 384 14.83 14.86 -7.59
CA PRO A 384 16.18 15.30 -7.33
C PRO A 384 16.96 14.19 -6.59
N ASN A 385 18.20 13.98 -6.97
CA ASN A 385 19.11 13.10 -6.22
C ASN A 385 19.65 13.82 -4.99
N SER A 386 18.79 14.03 -4.03
CA SER A 386 19.13 14.61 -2.73
C SER A 386 18.71 13.63 -1.65
N GLY A 387 19.50 13.50 -0.62
CA GLY A 387 19.19 12.61 0.51
C GLY A 387 18.02 13.12 1.35
N LEU A 388 16.80 13.13 0.78
CA LEU A 388 15.60 13.67 1.42
C LEU A 388 15.38 13.14 2.84
N GLY A 389 15.71 11.87 3.09
CA GLY A 389 15.63 11.28 4.43
C GLY A 389 16.53 11.97 5.46
N SER A 390 17.71 12.43 5.06
CA SER A 390 18.65 13.15 5.94
C SER A 390 18.26 14.63 6.14
N MET A 391 17.43 15.19 5.28
CA MET A 391 16.96 16.57 5.40
C MET A 391 16.03 16.79 6.60
N PHE A 392 15.35 15.73 7.04
CA PHE A 392 14.53 15.74 8.25
C PHE A 392 15.31 15.26 9.49
N GLY A 393 16.62 15.07 9.35
CA GLY A 393 17.49 14.60 10.43
C GLY A 393 17.76 15.67 11.51
N SER A 394 18.54 15.28 12.51
CA SER A 394 18.74 15.99 13.78
C SER A 394 19.50 17.32 13.71
N ASN A 395 20.07 17.70 12.57
CA ASN A 395 20.94 18.88 12.46
C ASN A 395 20.27 20.09 11.78
N GLN A 396 18.96 20.17 11.82
CA GLN A 396 18.24 21.29 11.22
C GLN A 396 18.14 22.44 12.25
N VAL A 397 18.83 23.54 11.96
CA VAL A 397 18.80 24.77 12.77
C VAL A 397 18.11 25.88 11.98
N SER A 398 17.55 26.86 12.68
CA SER A 398 16.78 27.96 12.08
C SER A 398 17.62 28.94 11.26
N TYR A 399 18.93 28.94 11.38
CA TYR A 399 19.84 29.71 10.52
C TYR A 399 20.30 28.85 9.33
N GLN A 400 19.45 28.69 8.37
CA GLN A 400 19.70 27.97 7.11
C GLN A 400 19.90 28.98 5.98
N PRO A 401 21.12 29.58 5.81
CA PRO A 401 21.32 30.63 4.84
C PRO A 401 21.02 30.15 3.41
N GLU A 402 20.39 30.98 2.63
CA GLU A 402 20.13 30.73 1.23
C GLU A 402 21.32 31.16 0.37
N GLY A 403 21.43 30.61 -0.84
CA GLY A 403 22.47 31.00 -1.79
C GLY A 403 23.87 30.48 -1.43
N ASN A 404 24.87 31.32 -1.60
CA ASN A 404 26.28 30.97 -1.50
C ASN A 404 26.96 31.67 -0.31
N MET A 405 27.93 31.00 0.29
CA MET A 405 28.92 31.63 1.17
C MET A 405 29.85 32.46 0.30
N PRO A 406 29.97 33.77 0.52
CA PRO A 406 30.92 34.60 -0.21
C PRO A 406 32.37 34.31 0.17
N SER A 407 33.24 34.20 -0.81
CA SER A 407 34.68 33.91 -0.61
C SER A 407 35.47 35.06 0.01
N ASP A 408 34.92 36.29 0.01
CA ASP A 408 35.53 37.45 0.65
C ASP A 408 35.30 37.49 2.17
N VAL A 409 34.31 36.73 2.69
CA VAL A 409 34.07 36.65 4.13
C VAL A 409 34.55 35.32 4.75
N CYS A 410 34.88 34.33 3.92
CA CYS A 410 35.35 33.03 4.36
C CYS A 410 36.68 32.65 3.68
N SER A 411 37.81 32.86 4.34
CA SER A 411 39.13 32.67 3.76
C SER A 411 39.50 31.19 3.48
N THR A 412 38.71 30.23 3.89
CA THR A 412 38.95 28.82 3.62
C THR A 412 38.44 28.36 2.25
N ILE A 413 37.66 29.20 1.57
CA ILE A 413 37.14 28.93 0.23
C ILE A 413 37.76 29.92 -0.78
N SER A 414 38.09 29.43 -1.98
CA SER A 414 38.71 30.23 -3.04
C SER A 414 37.71 30.85 -4.01
N GLN A 415 36.45 30.48 -3.92
CA GLN A 415 35.32 30.96 -4.70
C GLN A 415 34.04 30.84 -3.91
N ASP A 416 33.01 31.57 -4.28
CA ASP A 416 31.71 31.47 -3.65
C ASP A 416 31.15 30.05 -3.77
N LEU A 417 30.79 29.43 -2.68
CA LEU A 417 30.25 28.08 -2.65
C LEU A 417 28.85 28.04 -2.06
N PRO A 418 27.94 27.25 -2.64
CA PRO A 418 26.62 27.06 -2.07
C PRO A 418 26.70 26.46 -0.68
N PHE A 419 25.84 26.94 0.22
CA PHE A 419 25.69 26.32 1.53
C PHE A 419 25.12 24.91 1.42
N ASN A 420 25.61 24.01 2.25
CA ASN A 420 25.10 22.64 2.36
C ASN A 420 23.78 22.61 3.15
N THR A 421 22.77 23.31 2.67
CA THR A 421 21.43 23.37 3.23
C THR A 421 20.47 22.47 2.46
N PRO A 422 19.37 22.01 3.06
CA PRO A 422 18.34 21.23 2.36
C PRO A 422 17.84 21.91 1.09
N ARG A 423 17.61 23.22 1.14
CA ARG A 423 17.20 24.01 -0.02
C ARG A 423 18.20 23.91 -1.18
N ASN A 424 19.47 24.18 -0.93
CA ASN A 424 20.49 24.14 -1.96
C ASN A 424 20.72 22.71 -2.47
N GLN A 425 20.64 21.71 -1.61
CA GLN A 425 20.71 20.30 -2.02
C GLN A 425 19.59 19.94 -2.99
N VAL A 426 18.34 20.38 -2.75
CA VAL A 426 17.22 20.14 -3.66
C VAL A 426 17.40 20.88 -4.98
N LEU A 427 17.75 22.18 -4.93
CA LEU A 427 17.90 23.01 -6.14
C LEU A 427 19.05 22.55 -7.05
N LEU A 428 20.19 22.18 -6.46
CA LEU A 428 21.41 21.81 -7.20
C LEU A 428 21.51 20.32 -7.51
N ALA A 429 20.68 19.48 -6.90
CA ALA A 429 20.69 18.03 -7.14
C ALA A 429 20.47 17.70 -8.61
N ASN A 430 21.17 16.69 -9.09
CA ASN A 430 20.87 16.11 -10.41
C ASN A 430 19.53 15.37 -10.34
N LYS A 431 18.93 15.19 -11.52
CA LYS A 431 17.64 14.52 -11.69
C LYS A 431 17.86 13.04 -12.02
N TRP A 432 17.20 12.13 -11.31
CA TRP A 432 17.02 10.79 -11.81
C TRP A 432 15.66 10.64 -12.49
N LYS A 433 15.60 9.75 -13.45
CA LYS A 433 14.37 9.44 -14.20
C LYS A 433 14.13 7.93 -14.17
N LYS A 434 12.86 7.57 -13.99
CA LYS A 434 12.40 6.20 -13.96
C LYS A 434 11.12 6.10 -14.78
N SER A 435 11.05 5.16 -15.70
CA SER A 435 9.83 4.92 -16.47
C SER A 435 9.47 3.44 -16.50
N TYR A 436 8.18 3.17 -16.59
CA TYR A 436 7.63 1.85 -16.86
C TYR A 436 6.69 1.96 -18.05
N ASP A 437 6.83 1.04 -19.00
CA ASP A 437 5.90 0.82 -20.10
C ASP A 437 5.32 -0.58 -19.96
N ASN A 438 3.99 -0.70 -19.90
CA ASN A 438 3.31 -1.97 -19.64
C ASN A 438 2.18 -2.22 -20.65
N PRO A 439 2.48 -2.75 -21.86
CA PRO A 439 1.47 -3.32 -22.74
C PRO A 439 0.99 -4.67 -22.23
N ARG A 440 -0.34 -4.86 -22.22
CA ARG A 440 -1.02 -6.09 -21.81
C ARG A 440 -2.09 -6.47 -22.82
N VAL A 441 -2.19 -7.75 -23.13
CA VAL A 441 -3.25 -8.34 -23.95
C VAL A 441 -3.90 -9.45 -23.15
N PHE A 442 -5.22 -9.41 -23.01
CA PHE A 442 -6.02 -10.42 -22.35
C PHE A 442 -7.11 -10.90 -23.31
N VAL A 443 -7.12 -12.20 -23.53
CA VAL A 443 -8.10 -12.89 -24.41
C VAL A 443 -8.92 -13.83 -23.56
N LYS A 444 -10.26 -13.75 -23.68
CA LYS A 444 -11.18 -14.63 -22.97
C LYS A 444 -12.21 -15.20 -23.93
N SER A 445 -12.29 -16.52 -23.97
CA SER A 445 -13.28 -17.28 -24.76
C SER A 445 -14.26 -17.97 -23.82
N ILE A 446 -15.55 -17.76 -24.02
CA ILE A 446 -16.62 -18.31 -23.20
C ILE A 446 -17.51 -19.22 -24.07
N LEU A 447 -17.62 -20.47 -23.66
CA LEU A 447 -18.38 -21.50 -24.36
C LEU A 447 -19.54 -21.98 -23.49
N LYS A 448 -20.77 -21.93 -24.01
CA LYS A 448 -22.02 -22.36 -23.35
C LYS A 448 -22.77 -23.36 -24.25
N PRO A 449 -22.22 -24.58 -24.44
CA PRO A 449 -22.73 -25.57 -25.41
C PRO A 449 -24.11 -26.11 -25.03
N PHE A 450 -24.47 -26.14 -23.75
CA PHE A 450 -25.76 -26.57 -23.24
C PHE A 450 -26.13 -25.86 -21.93
N LYS A 451 -27.39 -25.91 -21.55
CA LYS A 451 -27.91 -25.23 -20.36
C LYS A 451 -27.19 -25.69 -19.10
N GLY A 452 -26.73 -24.74 -18.31
CA GLY A 452 -26.06 -24.95 -17.03
C GLY A 452 -24.55 -25.13 -17.14
N PHE A 453 -23.99 -25.42 -18.32
CA PHE A 453 -22.54 -25.59 -18.48
C PHE A 453 -21.90 -24.37 -19.15
N GLU A 454 -20.81 -23.90 -18.57
CA GLU A 454 -19.96 -22.84 -19.10
C GLU A 454 -18.49 -23.30 -19.03
N ALA A 455 -17.78 -23.24 -20.14
CA ALA A 455 -16.35 -23.41 -20.18
C ALA A 455 -15.67 -22.09 -20.57
N VAL A 456 -14.60 -21.76 -19.89
CA VAL A 456 -13.84 -20.53 -20.10
C VAL A 456 -12.38 -20.85 -20.34
N PHE A 457 -11.82 -20.19 -21.33
CA PHE A 457 -10.41 -20.16 -21.64
C PHE A 457 -9.95 -18.70 -21.53
N GLU A 458 -8.86 -18.47 -20.78
CA GLU A 458 -8.23 -17.16 -20.61
C GLU A 458 -6.75 -17.25 -20.91
N TYR A 459 -6.22 -16.29 -21.66
CA TYR A 459 -4.80 -16.12 -21.89
C TYR A 459 -4.41 -14.66 -21.72
N THR A 460 -3.33 -14.44 -21.00
CA THR A 460 -2.75 -13.11 -20.78
C THR A 460 -1.31 -13.11 -21.19
N PHE A 461 -0.93 -12.10 -21.95
CA PHE A 461 0.43 -11.66 -22.16
C PHE A 461 0.59 -10.27 -21.57
N ASP A 462 1.56 -10.09 -20.68
CA ASP A 462 1.91 -8.83 -20.04
C ASP A 462 3.41 -8.62 -20.15
N LYS A 463 3.82 -7.46 -20.63
CA LYS A 463 5.21 -7.09 -20.71
C LYS A 463 5.45 -5.80 -19.92
N ASN A 464 6.40 -5.84 -18.99
CA ASN A 464 6.83 -4.65 -18.27
C ASN A 464 8.24 -4.28 -18.69
N MET A 465 8.41 -3.06 -19.17
CA MET A 465 9.69 -2.49 -19.60
C MET A 465 10.05 -1.37 -18.64
N TYR A 466 11.13 -1.54 -17.93
CA TYR A 466 11.66 -0.58 -16.95
C TYR A 466 12.90 0.09 -17.52
N ASP A 467 12.96 1.41 -17.43
CA ASP A 467 14.11 2.23 -17.79
C ASP A 467 14.44 3.19 -16.65
N TYR A 468 15.67 3.12 -16.17
CA TYR A 468 16.19 4.00 -15.14
C TYR A 468 17.44 4.72 -15.64
N ASN A 469 17.43 6.04 -15.48
CA ASN A 469 18.54 6.90 -15.87
C ASN A 469 18.87 7.84 -14.73
N PHE A 470 20.06 7.72 -14.22
CA PHE A 470 20.54 8.45 -13.06
C PHE A 470 21.94 8.99 -13.31
N TYR A 471 22.08 10.31 -13.18
CA TYR A 471 23.37 10.95 -13.16
C TYR A 471 23.57 11.65 -11.81
N THR A 472 24.70 11.45 -11.19
CA THR A 472 25.15 12.21 -10.03
C THR A 472 26.44 12.93 -10.38
N GLY A 473 26.37 14.25 -10.56
CA GLY A 473 27.52 15.13 -10.70
C GLY A 473 28.11 15.49 -9.34
N LYS A 474 29.37 15.87 -9.33
CA LYS A 474 29.99 16.43 -8.13
C LYS A 474 29.58 17.88 -7.96
N THR A 475 29.01 18.20 -6.81
CA THR A 475 28.73 19.57 -6.40
C THR A 475 29.49 19.83 -5.11
N GLN A 476 30.23 20.91 -5.07
CA GLN A 476 30.95 21.34 -3.90
C GLN A 476 30.07 22.30 -3.09
N TYR A 477 29.97 22.06 -1.82
CA TYR A 477 29.25 22.88 -0.86
C TYR A 477 30.22 23.36 0.20
N THR A 478 29.86 24.42 0.91
CA THR A 478 30.42 24.74 2.23
C THR A 478 29.42 24.39 3.32
N ASP A 479 29.91 24.03 4.50
CA ASP A 479 29.01 23.82 5.62
C ASP A 479 28.36 25.14 6.08
N ILE A 480 27.24 25.04 6.79
CA ILE A 480 26.54 26.21 7.31
C ILE A 480 27.30 26.90 8.45
N GLN A 481 28.34 26.27 8.96
CA GLN A 481 29.23 26.83 9.99
C GLN A 481 30.37 27.65 9.39
N GLY A 482 30.54 27.65 8.07
CA GLY A 482 31.43 28.48 7.32
C GLY A 482 32.88 28.05 7.30
N GLY A 483 33.23 27.06 6.55
CA GLY A 483 34.65 26.78 6.39
C GLY A 483 35.03 25.45 5.80
N ASN A 484 34.24 24.44 5.89
CA ASN A 484 34.56 23.12 5.36
C ASN A 484 33.95 22.92 3.97
N ASN A 485 34.82 22.51 3.03
CA ASN A 485 34.36 22.13 1.70
C ASN A 485 33.81 20.70 1.71
N ILE A 486 32.57 20.55 1.35
CA ILE A 486 31.85 19.27 1.35
C ILE A 486 31.51 18.91 -0.10
N TRP A 487 31.82 17.69 -0.52
CA TRP A 487 31.36 17.15 -1.77
C TRP A 487 30.14 16.26 -1.57
N ASN A 488 29.10 16.45 -2.38
CA ASN A 488 27.91 15.62 -2.36
C ASN A 488 28.17 14.18 -2.80
N ALA A 489 29.21 13.93 -3.58
CA ALA A 489 29.62 12.60 -4.03
C ALA A 489 31.15 12.51 -4.14
N ALA A 490 31.70 11.35 -3.80
CA ALA A 490 33.14 11.08 -3.97
C ALA A 490 33.53 11.01 -5.47
N LYS A 491 32.63 10.51 -6.32
CA LYS A 491 32.80 10.37 -7.75
C LYS A 491 31.49 10.68 -8.46
N ASP A 492 31.58 11.37 -9.60
CA ASP A 492 30.43 11.46 -10.52
C ASP A 492 30.27 10.15 -11.30
N TYR A 493 29.04 9.79 -11.59
CA TYR A 493 28.75 8.65 -12.46
C TYR A 493 27.37 8.77 -13.11
N LEU A 494 27.28 8.16 -14.28
CA LEU A 494 26.01 7.88 -14.96
C LEU A 494 25.64 6.42 -14.77
N GLN A 495 24.42 6.17 -14.31
CA GLN A 495 23.82 4.84 -14.24
C GLN A 495 22.67 4.74 -15.24
N LYS A 496 22.67 3.67 -16.01
CA LYS A 496 21.52 3.29 -16.85
C LYS A 496 21.16 1.85 -16.57
N GLU A 497 19.90 1.64 -16.23
CA GLU A 497 19.36 0.31 -16.00
C GLU A 497 18.15 0.09 -16.92
N LYS A 498 18.11 -1.08 -17.56
CA LYS A 498 16.97 -1.53 -18.35
C LYS A 498 16.59 -2.92 -17.89
N GLN A 499 15.30 -3.12 -17.67
CA GLN A 499 14.76 -4.41 -17.26
C GLN A 499 13.52 -4.73 -18.08
N PHE A 500 13.40 -5.96 -18.54
CA PHE A 500 12.24 -6.48 -19.25
C PHE A 500 11.66 -7.63 -18.43
N THR A 501 10.34 -7.59 -18.22
CA THR A 501 9.64 -8.68 -17.57
C THR A 501 8.51 -9.15 -18.48
N ASP A 502 8.54 -10.39 -18.87
CA ASP A 502 7.50 -11.07 -19.63
C ASP A 502 6.70 -11.97 -18.69
N TYR A 503 5.39 -11.76 -18.61
CA TYR A 503 4.47 -12.59 -17.83
C TYR A 503 3.41 -13.18 -18.74
N ASN A 504 3.24 -14.49 -18.63
CA ASN A 504 2.24 -15.27 -19.36
C ASN A 504 1.38 -16.03 -18.36
N ALA A 505 0.06 -15.92 -18.49
CA ALA A 505 -0.90 -16.66 -17.70
C ALA A 505 -1.95 -17.32 -18.58
N PHE A 506 -2.24 -18.57 -18.27
CA PHE A 506 -3.19 -19.40 -18.96
C PHE A 506 -4.15 -20.03 -17.96
N ASN A 507 -5.46 -19.86 -18.16
CA ASN A 507 -6.51 -20.47 -17.36
C ASN A 507 -7.47 -21.22 -18.26
N ILE A 508 -7.88 -22.42 -17.86
CA ILE A 508 -9.00 -23.13 -18.44
C ILE A 508 -9.84 -23.72 -17.33
N TYR A 509 -11.13 -23.45 -17.35
CA TYR A 509 -12.04 -23.97 -16.34
C TYR A 509 -13.45 -24.16 -16.88
N GLY A 510 -14.14 -25.14 -16.31
CA GLY A 510 -15.53 -25.44 -16.62
C GLY A 510 -16.40 -25.36 -15.37
N THR A 511 -17.59 -24.80 -15.49
CA THR A 511 -18.58 -24.69 -14.41
C THR A 511 -19.88 -25.33 -14.87
N TYR A 512 -20.44 -26.23 -14.07
CA TYR A 512 -21.76 -26.82 -14.29
C TYR A 512 -22.69 -26.49 -13.14
N LYS A 513 -23.80 -25.81 -13.45
CA LYS A 513 -24.84 -25.42 -12.50
C LYS A 513 -26.08 -26.26 -12.78
N PHE A 514 -26.62 -26.91 -11.76
CA PHE A 514 -27.80 -27.72 -11.85
C PHE A 514 -28.61 -27.71 -10.53
N ASP A 515 -29.90 -27.92 -10.67
CA ASP A 515 -30.83 -28.00 -9.56
C ASP A 515 -31.38 -29.42 -9.44
N LEU A 516 -31.33 -29.99 -8.25
CA LEU A 516 -32.09 -31.20 -7.90
C LEU A 516 -33.29 -30.76 -7.12
N ASN A 517 -34.47 -30.74 -7.79
CA ASN A 517 -35.70 -30.13 -7.32
C ASN A 517 -35.57 -28.60 -7.17
N LYS A 518 -36.59 -27.97 -6.52
CA LYS A 518 -36.58 -26.52 -6.28
C LYS A 518 -35.72 -26.05 -5.11
N ASP A 519 -35.25 -26.99 -4.29
CA ASP A 519 -34.66 -26.70 -2.99
C ASP A 519 -33.13 -26.92 -2.96
N HIS A 520 -32.61 -27.71 -3.90
CA HIS A 520 -31.18 -28.10 -3.93
C HIS A 520 -30.49 -27.52 -5.15
N HIS A 521 -29.61 -26.57 -4.93
CA HIS A 521 -28.84 -25.91 -5.99
C HIS A 521 -27.36 -26.29 -5.89
N PHE A 522 -26.79 -26.76 -6.99
CA PHE A 522 -25.39 -27.14 -7.07
C PHE A 522 -24.66 -26.30 -8.12
N SER A 523 -23.41 -25.95 -7.83
CA SER A 523 -22.46 -25.40 -8.79
C SER A 523 -21.12 -26.11 -8.61
N VAL A 524 -20.68 -26.83 -9.63
CA VAL A 524 -19.41 -27.55 -9.62
C VAL A 524 -18.49 -26.91 -10.66
N MET A 525 -17.28 -26.58 -10.24
CA MET A 525 -16.24 -26.01 -11.09
C MET A 525 -14.98 -26.86 -10.99
N ALA A 526 -14.29 -27.06 -12.12
CA ALA A 526 -12.95 -27.61 -12.15
C ALA A 526 -12.13 -26.86 -13.19
N GLY A 527 -10.84 -26.70 -12.92
CA GLY A 527 -9.99 -25.95 -13.81
C GLY A 527 -8.49 -26.20 -13.61
N PHE A 528 -7.72 -25.63 -14.52
CA PHE A 528 -6.27 -25.65 -14.54
C PHE A 528 -5.75 -24.24 -14.82
N ASN A 529 -4.67 -23.89 -14.14
CA ASN A 529 -3.96 -22.62 -14.28
C ASN A 529 -2.47 -22.89 -14.49
N GLN A 530 -1.83 -22.10 -15.34
CA GLN A 530 -0.38 -22.07 -15.49
C GLN A 530 0.09 -20.66 -15.72
N GLU A 531 1.18 -20.27 -15.06
CA GLU A 531 1.81 -18.98 -15.15
C GLU A 531 3.31 -19.13 -15.28
N SER A 532 3.92 -18.18 -16.01
CA SER A 532 5.36 -18.03 -16.07
C SER A 532 5.72 -16.54 -16.06
N LYS A 533 6.81 -16.21 -15.38
CA LYS A 533 7.37 -14.88 -15.33
C LYS A 533 8.87 -14.97 -15.56
N TYR A 534 9.33 -14.26 -16.56
CA TYR A 534 10.74 -14.14 -16.94
C TYR A 534 11.15 -12.69 -16.84
N THR A 535 12.25 -12.41 -16.17
CA THR A 535 12.80 -11.06 -16.01
C THR A 535 14.27 -11.07 -16.36
N GLU A 536 14.69 -10.18 -17.23
CA GLU A 536 16.08 -9.91 -17.52
C GLU A 536 16.38 -8.42 -17.39
N GLY A 537 17.57 -8.08 -16.97
CA GLY A 537 17.98 -6.70 -16.79
C GLY A 537 19.46 -6.50 -17.00
N VAL A 538 19.81 -5.29 -17.39
CA VAL A 538 21.19 -4.83 -17.50
C VAL A 538 21.32 -3.49 -16.76
N ASN A 539 22.36 -3.36 -15.94
CA ASN A 539 22.70 -2.14 -15.22
C ASN A 539 24.13 -1.75 -15.55
N VAL A 540 24.35 -0.52 -16.01
CA VAL A 540 25.65 0.00 -16.41
C VAL A 540 25.93 1.31 -15.67
N LEU A 541 27.11 1.38 -15.05
CA LEU A 541 27.63 2.58 -14.39
C LEU A 541 28.90 3.03 -15.13
N SER A 542 28.94 4.31 -15.51
CA SER A 542 30.09 4.94 -16.18
C SER A 542 30.54 6.12 -15.33
N TYR A 543 31.78 6.06 -14.84
CA TYR A 543 32.33 7.00 -13.86
C TYR A 543 33.15 8.10 -14.54
N ASN A 544 33.24 9.27 -13.89
CA ASN A 544 34.04 10.44 -14.27
C ASN A 544 33.68 10.93 -15.69
N GLN A 545 32.51 11.52 -15.82
CA GLN A 545 32.00 12.01 -17.09
C GLN A 545 32.83 13.20 -17.59
N ALA A 546 33.34 13.12 -18.85
CA ALA A 546 34.11 14.20 -19.47
C ALA A 546 33.23 15.41 -19.82
N VAL A 547 31.91 15.18 -20.05
CA VAL A 547 30.94 16.21 -20.39
C VAL A 547 29.78 16.08 -19.38
N VAL A 548 29.74 16.93 -18.37
CA VAL A 548 28.77 16.86 -17.26
C VAL A 548 27.38 17.38 -17.67
N GLU A 549 27.31 18.26 -18.69
CA GLU A 549 26.04 18.80 -19.21
C GLU A 549 25.25 17.77 -20.01
N VAL A 550 25.93 16.83 -20.64
CA VAL A 550 25.35 15.76 -21.46
C VAL A 550 26.04 14.43 -21.12
N PRO A 551 25.78 13.87 -19.91
CA PRO A 551 26.41 12.63 -19.50
C PRO A 551 25.97 11.46 -20.37
N ALA A 552 26.95 10.68 -20.88
CA ALA A 552 26.73 9.52 -21.72
C ALA A 552 27.64 8.36 -21.30
N LEU A 553 27.21 7.11 -21.55
CA LEU A 553 28.01 5.94 -21.16
C LEU A 553 29.40 5.95 -21.79
N GLY A 554 29.50 6.43 -23.04
CA GLY A 554 30.77 6.52 -23.76
C GLY A 554 31.62 7.74 -23.42
N SER A 555 31.16 8.70 -22.60
CA SER A 555 31.93 9.89 -22.19
C SER A 555 32.59 9.74 -20.81
N GLY A 556 32.42 8.58 -20.18
CA GLY A 556 33.12 8.29 -18.93
C GLY A 556 34.62 8.06 -19.17
N THR A 557 35.45 8.71 -18.37
CA THR A 557 36.93 8.54 -18.37
C THR A 557 37.42 7.63 -17.24
N GLY A 558 36.50 7.25 -16.34
CA GLY A 558 36.80 6.32 -15.25
C GLY A 558 36.30 4.91 -15.54
N ASP A 559 36.08 4.14 -14.47
CA ASP A 559 35.62 2.75 -14.56
C ASP A 559 34.25 2.65 -15.27
N LEU A 560 34.09 1.62 -16.09
CA LEU A 560 32.80 1.17 -16.62
C LEU A 560 32.44 -0.14 -15.91
N LYS A 561 31.32 -0.17 -15.20
CA LYS A 561 30.80 -1.37 -14.54
C LYS A 561 29.50 -1.77 -15.17
N ALA A 562 29.41 -3.02 -15.61
CA ALA A 562 28.18 -3.60 -16.16
C ALA A 562 27.83 -4.86 -15.37
N THR A 563 26.54 -5.01 -15.06
CA THR A 563 25.96 -6.21 -14.45
C THR A 563 24.70 -6.56 -15.18
N ASP A 564 24.41 -7.85 -15.29
CA ASP A 564 23.16 -8.37 -15.80
C ASP A 564 22.46 -9.20 -14.72
N SER A 565 21.18 -9.40 -14.88
CA SER A 565 20.35 -10.17 -13.98
C SER A 565 19.31 -10.96 -14.74
N TYR A 566 19.10 -12.21 -14.33
CA TYR A 566 18.08 -13.11 -14.87
C TYR A 566 17.27 -13.70 -13.73
N ASN A 567 15.96 -13.72 -13.89
CA ASN A 567 15.08 -14.27 -12.87
C ASN A 567 13.85 -14.87 -13.53
N GLU A 568 13.56 -16.14 -13.23
CA GLU A 568 12.44 -16.86 -13.81
C GLU A 568 11.74 -17.73 -12.77
N TYR A 569 10.42 -17.79 -12.84
CA TYR A 569 9.65 -18.80 -12.15
C TYR A 569 8.41 -19.21 -12.95
N SER A 570 7.92 -20.40 -12.64
CA SER A 570 6.68 -20.93 -13.19
C SER A 570 5.84 -21.58 -12.09
N VAL A 571 4.53 -21.41 -12.18
CA VAL A 571 3.53 -21.99 -11.29
C VAL A 571 2.45 -22.66 -12.11
N ARG A 572 1.98 -23.82 -11.69
CA ARG A 572 0.83 -24.48 -12.28
C ARG A 572 -0.01 -25.17 -11.22
N GLY A 573 -1.31 -25.23 -11.42
CA GLY A 573 -2.18 -25.89 -10.48
C GLY A 573 -3.51 -26.33 -11.08
N GLY A 574 -4.01 -27.46 -10.58
CA GLY A 574 -5.37 -27.88 -10.81
C GLY A 574 -6.25 -27.53 -9.63
N PHE A 575 -7.48 -27.12 -9.86
CA PHE A 575 -8.40 -26.71 -8.80
C PHE A 575 -9.83 -27.18 -9.06
N PHE A 576 -10.59 -27.31 -7.99
CA PHE A 576 -12.03 -27.52 -8.05
C PHE A 576 -12.76 -26.72 -6.96
N ARG A 577 -14.03 -26.45 -7.21
CA ARG A 577 -14.97 -25.83 -6.28
C ARG A 577 -16.32 -26.53 -6.39
N VAL A 578 -16.94 -26.81 -5.26
CA VAL A 578 -18.31 -27.33 -5.16
C VAL A 578 -19.09 -26.42 -4.23
N ASN A 579 -20.12 -25.79 -4.76
CA ASN A 579 -21.08 -25.00 -3.99
C ASN A 579 -22.40 -25.75 -3.91
N TYR A 580 -22.94 -25.85 -2.73
CA TYR A 580 -24.26 -26.40 -2.46
C TYR A 580 -25.09 -25.42 -1.66
N ASN A 581 -26.30 -25.16 -2.13
CA ASN A 581 -27.27 -24.29 -1.46
C ASN A 581 -28.57 -25.07 -1.27
N TYR A 582 -29.05 -25.16 -0.02
CA TYR A 582 -30.30 -25.77 0.34
C TYR A 582 -31.29 -24.69 0.78
N MET A 583 -32.36 -24.49 -0.03
CA MET A 583 -33.49 -23.57 0.24
C MET A 583 -33.06 -22.12 0.55
N ASP A 584 -31.91 -21.68 0.09
CA ASP A 584 -31.23 -20.39 0.45
C ASP A 584 -31.02 -20.23 1.98
N LYS A 585 -31.08 -21.32 2.75
CA LYS A 585 -30.90 -21.37 4.20
C LYS A 585 -29.52 -21.87 4.60
N TYR A 586 -29.12 -23.00 4.03
CA TYR A 586 -27.84 -23.65 4.36
C TYR A 586 -26.94 -23.66 3.16
N LEU A 587 -25.76 -23.12 3.33
CA LEU A 587 -24.76 -22.94 2.28
C LEU A 587 -23.52 -23.73 2.64
N LEU A 588 -22.97 -24.46 1.68
CA LEU A 588 -21.71 -25.19 1.79
C LEU A 588 -20.85 -24.89 0.56
N GLU A 589 -19.60 -24.52 0.79
CA GLU A 589 -18.58 -24.43 -0.25
C GLU A 589 -17.37 -25.29 0.12
N VAL A 590 -16.91 -26.12 -0.82
CA VAL A 590 -15.70 -26.94 -0.69
C VAL A 590 -14.80 -26.62 -1.86
N ASN A 591 -13.56 -26.22 -1.56
CA ASN A 591 -12.54 -25.97 -2.57
C ASN A 591 -11.34 -26.88 -2.32
N GLY A 592 -10.64 -27.23 -3.39
CA GLY A 592 -9.35 -27.89 -3.31
C GLY A 592 -8.47 -27.45 -4.45
N ARG A 593 -7.17 -27.30 -4.17
CA ARG A 593 -6.17 -26.91 -5.15
C ARG A 593 -4.89 -27.71 -4.97
N TYR A 594 -4.32 -28.18 -6.08
CA TYR A 594 -3.04 -28.89 -6.13
C TYR A 594 -2.07 -28.05 -6.96
N ASP A 595 -1.16 -27.35 -6.28
CA ASP A 595 -0.22 -26.40 -6.88
C ASP A 595 1.21 -26.91 -6.89
N GLY A 596 1.94 -26.60 -7.97
CA GLY A 596 3.37 -26.80 -8.09
C GLY A 596 4.10 -25.51 -8.48
N SER A 597 5.20 -25.21 -7.80
CA SER A 597 6.04 -24.05 -8.06
C SER A 597 7.49 -24.43 -8.34
N SER A 598 8.11 -23.84 -9.36
CA SER A 598 9.52 -24.02 -9.69
C SER A 598 10.47 -23.46 -8.62
N LYS A 599 9.98 -22.67 -7.67
CA LYS A 599 10.75 -22.11 -6.56
C LYS A 599 11.20 -23.14 -5.53
N PHE A 600 10.61 -24.36 -5.58
CA PHE A 600 10.91 -25.45 -4.66
C PHE A 600 11.64 -26.61 -5.35
N PRO A 601 12.43 -27.41 -4.62
CA PRO A 601 13.08 -28.61 -5.13
C PRO A 601 12.06 -29.57 -5.74
N LYS A 602 12.51 -30.43 -6.69
CA LYS A 602 11.63 -31.29 -7.49
C LYS A 602 10.69 -32.13 -6.63
N ASP A 603 11.18 -32.67 -5.52
CA ASP A 603 10.45 -33.61 -4.66
C ASP A 603 9.49 -32.90 -3.67
N SER A 604 9.67 -31.60 -3.45
CA SER A 604 8.87 -30.78 -2.53
C SER A 604 8.03 -29.72 -3.25
N ARG A 605 7.95 -29.81 -4.59
CA ARG A 605 7.40 -28.78 -5.48
C ARG A 605 5.88 -28.66 -5.42
N PHE A 606 5.19 -29.76 -5.16
CA PHE A 606 3.72 -29.82 -5.19
C PHE A 606 3.11 -29.90 -3.81
N GLY A 607 1.99 -29.16 -3.61
CA GLY A 607 1.20 -29.15 -2.38
C GLY A 607 -0.30 -29.18 -2.65
N PHE A 608 -1.06 -29.86 -1.77
CA PHE A 608 -2.53 -29.85 -1.80
C PHE A 608 -3.08 -28.94 -0.70
N PHE A 609 -4.02 -28.06 -1.07
CA PHE A 609 -4.56 -26.99 -0.23
C PHE A 609 -6.09 -27.03 -0.25
N PRO A 610 -6.72 -27.69 0.76
CA PRO A 610 -8.17 -27.76 0.88
C PRO A 610 -8.75 -26.59 1.66
N SER A 611 -10.03 -26.26 1.37
CA SER A 611 -10.82 -25.37 2.21
C SER A 611 -12.31 -25.73 2.22
N VAL A 612 -13.00 -25.39 3.31
CA VAL A 612 -14.42 -25.58 3.48
C VAL A 612 -15.02 -24.35 4.16
N SER A 613 -16.21 -23.95 3.74
CA SER A 613 -16.98 -22.90 4.39
C SER A 613 -18.47 -23.24 4.46
N LEU A 614 -19.08 -22.78 5.52
CA LEU A 614 -20.49 -23.00 5.87
C LEU A 614 -21.17 -21.64 6.06
N GLY A 615 -22.40 -21.54 5.61
CA GLY A 615 -23.26 -20.40 5.87
C GLY A 615 -24.66 -20.84 6.31
N TRP A 616 -25.19 -20.16 7.32
CA TRP A 616 -26.56 -20.34 7.76
C TRP A 616 -27.32 -19.01 7.71
N ASN A 617 -28.26 -18.90 6.79
CA ASN A 617 -29.17 -17.77 6.68
C ASN A 617 -30.27 -17.88 7.72
N VAL A 618 -29.97 -17.48 8.94
CA VAL A 618 -30.89 -17.60 10.12
C VAL A 618 -32.19 -16.84 9.88
N ALA A 619 -32.14 -15.67 9.22
CA ALA A 619 -33.32 -14.87 8.90
C ALA A 619 -34.35 -15.60 8.01
N GLN A 620 -33.95 -16.65 7.29
CA GLN A 620 -34.86 -17.46 6.46
C GLN A 620 -35.57 -18.56 7.25
N GLU A 621 -35.25 -18.71 8.54
CA GLU A 621 -35.92 -19.69 9.41
C GLU A 621 -37.28 -19.22 9.88
N LYS A 622 -38.19 -20.18 10.06
CA LYS A 622 -39.59 -19.88 10.47
C LYS A 622 -39.67 -19.17 11.83
N PHE A 623 -38.75 -19.48 12.76
CA PHE A 623 -38.73 -18.83 14.07
C PHE A 623 -38.31 -17.35 14.01
N MET A 624 -37.70 -16.90 12.93
CA MET A 624 -37.32 -15.51 12.72
C MET A 624 -38.44 -14.65 12.09
N GLU A 625 -39.59 -15.23 11.72
CA GLU A 625 -40.68 -14.49 11.09
C GLU A 625 -41.20 -13.34 11.96
N VAL A 626 -41.17 -13.48 13.29
CA VAL A 626 -41.57 -12.43 14.23
C VAL A 626 -40.63 -11.20 14.18
N THR A 627 -39.39 -11.41 13.83
CA THR A 627 -38.37 -10.34 13.83
C THR A 627 -38.23 -9.63 12.47
N ARG A 628 -38.94 -10.05 11.43
CA ARG A 628 -38.84 -9.52 10.05
C ARG A 628 -39.12 -8.02 9.92
N ASN A 629 -39.81 -7.42 10.87
CA ASN A 629 -40.03 -5.97 10.87
C ASN A 629 -38.76 -5.16 11.23
N TYR A 630 -37.74 -5.80 11.83
CA TYR A 630 -36.52 -5.15 12.29
C TYR A 630 -35.28 -5.78 11.67
N ILE A 631 -35.27 -7.11 11.44
CA ILE A 631 -34.16 -7.89 10.90
C ILE A 631 -34.53 -8.37 9.50
N ASP A 632 -33.91 -7.79 8.50
CA ASP A 632 -34.10 -8.13 7.09
C ASP A 632 -33.23 -9.32 6.67
N GLY A 633 -32.07 -9.46 7.29
CA GLY A 633 -31.12 -10.53 7.04
C GLY A 633 -30.21 -10.79 8.24
N LEU A 634 -30.02 -12.07 8.54
CA LEU A 634 -29.06 -12.53 9.55
C LEU A 634 -28.41 -13.79 9.01
N LYS A 635 -27.10 -13.74 8.79
CA LYS A 635 -26.31 -14.88 8.32
C LYS A 635 -25.09 -15.09 9.22
N ILE A 636 -24.90 -16.34 9.65
CA ILE A 636 -23.71 -16.79 10.36
C ILE A 636 -22.83 -17.55 9.39
N ARG A 637 -21.55 -17.29 9.42
CA ARG A 637 -20.54 -17.91 8.56
C ARG A 637 -19.44 -18.54 9.37
N ALA A 638 -18.91 -19.66 8.89
CA ALA A 638 -17.70 -20.28 9.42
C ALA A 638 -16.87 -20.84 8.28
N SER A 639 -15.59 -20.62 8.30
CA SER A 639 -14.66 -21.18 7.30
C SER A 639 -13.37 -21.69 7.92
N TYR A 640 -12.82 -22.72 7.28
CA TYR A 640 -11.49 -23.24 7.55
C TYR A 640 -10.82 -23.59 6.22
N GLY A 641 -9.59 -23.16 6.04
CA GLY A 641 -8.83 -23.51 4.85
C GLY A 641 -7.34 -23.38 5.06
N VAL A 642 -6.60 -24.08 4.22
CA VAL A 642 -5.13 -24.05 4.18
C VAL A 642 -4.70 -23.53 2.82
N ILE A 643 -3.79 -22.57 2.79
CA ILE A 643 -3.17 -22.03 1.57
C ILE A 643 -1.66 -22.20 1.71
N GLY A 644 -0.99 -22.59 0.63
CA GLY A 644 0.46 -22.59 0.54
C GLY A 644 0.98 -21.17 0.33
N ASN A 645 2.14 -20.84 0.88
CA ASN A 645 2.86 -19.62 0.56
C ASN A 645 4.14 -19.96 -0.21
N GLN A 646 4.31 -19.34 -1.39
CA GLN A 646 5.50 -19.48 -2.23
C GLN A 646 6.32 -18.17 -2.30
N ASN A 647 6.08 -17.23 -1.39
CA ASN A 647 6.80 -15.94 -1.40
C ASN A 647 8.22 -16.13 -0.85
N VAL A 648 9.02 -16.82 -1.64
CA VAL A 648 10.41 -17.16 -1.37
C VAL A 648 11.27 -16.69 -2.54
N VAL A 649 12.56 -16.48 -2.27
CA VAL A 649 13.54 -16.10 -3.30
C VAL A 649 13.64 -17.22 -4.34
N ASN A 650 13.69 -16.85 -5.62
CA ASN A 650 13.93 -17.83 -6.68
C ASN A 650 15.31 -18.47 -6.49
N TYR A 651 15.43 -19.72 -6.85
CA TYR A 651 16.69 -20.50 -6.80
C TYR A 651 17.28 -20.71 -5.38
N ALA A 652 16.52 -20.46 -4.30
CA ALA A 652 17.01 -20.59 -2.92
C ALA A 652 17.53 -21.99 -2.54
N TYR A 653 17.20 -23.00 -3.33
CA TYR A 653 17.66 -24.38 -3.13
C TYR A 653 18.89 -24.76 -3.97
N PHE A 654 19.48 -23.82 -4.72
CA PHE A 654 20.73 -24.02 -5.44
C PHE A 654 21.91 -23.53 -4.60
N PRO A 655 22.97 -24.34 -4.42
CA PRO A 655 24.19 -23.86 -3.80
C PRO A 655 24.87 -22.83 -4.72
N THR A 656 25.16 -21.66 -4.19
CA THR A 656 25.83 -20.58 -4.91
C THR A 656 27.14 -20.20 -4.25
N MET A 657 28.08 -19.71 -5.05
CA MET A 657 29.36 -19.19 -4.60
C MET A 657 29.51 -17.75 -5.04
N SER A 658 30.12 -16.90 -4.24
CA SER A 658 30.48 -15.56 -4.64
C SER A 658 31.82 -15.54 -5.38
N VAL A 659 31.86 -14.75 -6.47
CA VAL A 659 33.06 -14.51 -7.25
C VAL A 659 33.44 -13.04 -7.11
N SER A 660 34.70 -12.75 -6.89
CA SER A 660 35.24 -11.38 -6.81
C SER A 660 36.43 -11.20 -7.74
N ASN A 661 36.46 -10.06 -8.44
CA ASN A 661 37.61 -9.67 -9.26
C ASN A 661 38.78 -9.07 -8.46
N LYS A 662 38.56 -8.86 -7.16
CA LYS A 662 39.57 -8.33 -6.26
C LYS A 662 39.67 -9.22 -5.05
N TYR A 663 40.65 -10.09 -5.01
CA TYR A 663 40.96 -10.86 -3.84
C TYR A 663 42.08 -10.21 -3.02
N ASN A 664 41.82 -9.94 -1.74
CA ASN A 664 42.80 -9.36 -0.83
C ASN A 664 43.98 -10.31 -0.62
N GLY A 665 45.06 -10.11 -1.36
CA GLY A 665 46.31 -10.80 -1.11
C GLY A 665 46.87 -11.67 -2.24
N TRP A 666 46.14 -11.89 -3.33
CA TRP A 666 46.66 -12.69 -4.46
C TRP A 666 46.73 -11.84 -5.72
N LEU A 667 47.97 -11.63 -6.18
CA LEU A 667 48.29 -10.99 -7.45
C LEU A 667 49.00 -12.01 -8.35
N SER A 668 48.60 -12.03 -9.61
CA SER A 668 49.35 -12.78 -10.64
C SER A 668 49.75 -11.78 -11.77
N GLY A 669 51.04 -11.67 -12.02
CA GLY A 669 51.55 -10.70 -13.02
C GLY A 669 51.30 -9.22 -12.70
N GLY A 670 51.05 -8.86 -11.43
CA GLY A 670 50.72 -7.48 -11.02
C GLY A 670 49.21 -7.17 -10.96
N ASP A 671 48.37 -8.06 -11.45
CA ASP A 671 46.91 -7.89 -11.47
C ASP A 671 46.21 -8.78 -10.40
N TYR A 672 45.05 -8.32 -9.94
CA TYR A 672 44.21 -9.12 -9.06
C TYR A 672 43.64 -10.32 -9.82
N VAL A 673 43.76 -11.49 -9.23
CA VAL A 673 43.19 -12.72 -9.80
C VAL A 673 41.70 -12.81 -9.44
N THR A 674 40.85 -13.11 -10.43
CA THR A 674 39.48 -13.49 -10.19
C THR A 674 39.46 -14.78 -9.40
N ALA A 675 38.84 -14.78 -8.22
CA ALA A 675 38.79 -15.92 -7.35
C ALA A 675 37.38 -16.16 -6.78
N ILE A 676 37.09 -17.42 -6.50
CA ILE A 676 35.94 -17.83 -5.70
C ILE A 676 36.24 -17.51 -4.24
N ASN A 677 35.47 -16.61 -3.63
CA ASN A 677 35.78 -16.05 -2.32
C ASN A 677 35.01 -16.71 -1.18
N SER A 678 34.11 -17.61 -1.45
CA SER A 678 33.30 -18.27 -0.43
C SER A 678 33.15 -19.76 -0.70
N LEU A 679 32.95 -20.51 0.38
CA LEU A 679 32.39 -21.84 0.27
C LEU A 679 30.98 -21.76 -0.31
N PRO A 680 30.49 -22.81 -0.97
CA PRO A 680 29.09 -22.85 -1.41
C PRO A 680 28.15 -22.59 -0.23
N ASN A 681 27.15 -21.77 -0.44
CA ASN A 681 26.08 -21.60 0.54
C ASN A 681 25.43 -22.96 0.83
N LEU A 682 25.26 -23.26 2.12
CA LEU A 682 24.50 -24.43 2.50
C LEU A 682 23.04 -24.27 2.08
N VAL A 683 22.47 -25.31 1.50
CA VAL A 683 21.06 -25.33 1.11
C VAL A 683 20.35 -26.50 1.77
N SER A 684 19.08 -26.30 2.12
CA SER A 684 18.26 -27.36 2.70
C SER A 684 17.62 -28.21 1.60
N THR A 685 17.71 -29.53 1.76
CA THR A 685 17.00 -30.48 0.88
C THR A 685 15.52 -30.63 1.24
N SER A 686 15.11 -30.19 2.45
CA SER A 686 13.73 -30.24 2.96
C SER A 686 12.95 -28.94 2.77
N PHE A 687 13.49 -28.01 2.00
CA PHE A 687 12.86 -26.73 1.68
C PHE A 687 11.53 -26.92 0.93
N THR A 688 10.42 -26.44 1.52
CA THR A 688 9.09 -26.62 0.97
C THR A 688 8.15 -25.47 1.32
N TRP A 689 6.88 -25.59 0.97
CA TRP A 689 5.81 -24.65 1.19
C TRP A 689 5.65 -24.25 2.66
N GLU A 690 5.52 -22.98 2.94
CA GLU A 690 4.88 -22.50 4.17
C GLU A 690 3.37 -22.75 4.07
N LYS A 691 2.73 -23.21 5.16
CA LYS A 691 1.31 -23.53 5.20
C LYS A 691 0.58 -22.52 6.09
N VAL A 692 -0.35 -21.79 5.50
CA VAL A 692 -1.17 -20.80 6.19
C VAL A 692 -2.57 -21.38 6.37
N ALA A 693 -2.90 -21.79 7.59
CA ALA A 693 -4.22 -22.27 7.97
C ALA A 693 -5.03 -21.11 8.59
N THR A 694 -6.21 -20.83 8.05
CA THR A 694 -7.10 -19.77 8.56
C THR A 694 -8.42 -20.36 9.01
N THR A 695 -8.83 -20.02 10.23
CA THR A 695 -10.19 -20.20 10.76
C THR A 695 -10.86 -18.83 10.84
N ASP A 696 -12.07 -18.71 10.33
CA ASP A 696 -12.85 -17.47 10.34
C ASP A 696 -14.29 -17.78 10.78
N ILE A 697 -14.86 -16.91 11.64
CA ILE A 697 -16.26 -16.93 12.05
C ILE A 697 -16.82 -15.54 11.85
N GLY A 698 -17.88 -15.43 11.04
CA GLY A 698 -18.48 -14.17 10.67
C GLY A 698 -19.97 -14.08 10.90
N LEU A 699 -20.44 -12.85 11.07
CA LEU A 699 -21.83 -12.48 11.21
C LEU A 699 -22.17 -11.36 10.23
N ASP A 700 -23.19 -11.56 9.39
CA ASP A 700 -23.76 -10.52 8.53
C ASP A 700 -25.19 -10.22 9.02
N LEU A 701 -25.46 -8.96 9.36
CA LEU A 701 -26.74 -8.51 9.89
C LEU A 701 -27.26 -7.31 9.11
N ASN A 702 -28.46 -7.40 8.57
CA ASN A 702 -29.18 -6.33 7.91
C ASN A 702 -30.44 -6.00 8.69
N MET A 703 -30.70 -4.72 8.95
CA MET A 703 -31.82 -4.28 9.80
C MET A 703 -32.53 -3.05 9.20
N PHE A 704 -33.77 -2.84 9.68
CA PHE A 704 -34.60 -1.64 9.42
C PHE A 704 -34.87 -1.38 7.93
N GLY A 705 -35.24 -2.41 7.16
CA GLY A 705 -35.43 -2.32 5.70
C GLY A 705 -34.11 -2.09 4.96
N ASN A 706 -33.03 -2.78 5.37
CA ASN A 706 -31.68 -2.68 4.84
C ASN A 706 -31.01 -1.29 5.01
N ARG A 707 -31.52 -0.45 5.93
CA ARG A 707 -30.88 0.84 6.26
C ARG A 707 -29.59 0.64 7.05
N MET A 708 -29.54 -0.37 7.92
CA MET A 708 -28.36 -0.73 8.72
C MET A 708 -27.79 -2.05 8.24
N ASN A 709 -26.50 -2.05 7.96
CA ASN A 709 -25.71 -3.26 7.65
C ASN A 709 -24.56 -3.36 8.64
N VAL A 710 -24.44 -4.50 9.31
CA VAL A 710 -23.34 -4.82 10.22
C VAL A 710 -22.66 -6.09 9.76
N VAL A 711 -21.34 -6.05 9.64
CA VAL A 711 -20.50 -7.21 9.37
C VAL A 711 -19.46 -7.31 10.47
N PHE A 712 -19.36 -8.48 11.07
CA PHE A 712 -18.37 -8.80 12.09
C PHE A 712 -17.67 -10.09 11.72
N ASP A 713 -16.33 -10.12 11.78
CA ASP A 713 -15.50 -11.30 11.59
C ASP A 713 -14.49 -11.43 12.73
N TRP A 714 -14.33 -12.64 13.24
CA TRP A 714 -13.23 -13.06 14.10
C TRP A 714 -12.41 -14.12 13.36
N TYR A 715 -11.09 -13.98 13.40
CA TYR A 715 -10.22 -14.92 12.68
C TYR A 715 -8.98 -15.30 13.48
N GLN A 716 -8.48 -16.51 13.21
CA GLN A 716 -7.18 -16.98 13.60
C GLN A 716 -6.46 -17.55 12.38
N ARG A 717 -5.22 -17.13 12.19
CA ARG A 717 -4.32 -17.58 11.12
C ARG A 717 -3.08 -18.19 11.73
N ASP A 718 -2.82 -19.48 11.46
CA ASP A 718 -1.63 -20.22 11.89
C ASP A 718 -0.74 -20.46 10.69
N THR A 719 0.44 -19.86 10.66
CA THR A 719 1.46 -20.09 9.64
C THR A 719 2.47 -21.08 10.18
N LYS A 720 2.58 -22.22 9.50
CA LYS A 720 3.44 -23.32 9.86
C LYS A 720 4.57 -23.51 8.87
N GLY A 721 5.77 -23.78 9.40
CA GLY A 721 6.95 -24.02 8.58
C GLY A 721 7.37 -22.77 7.80
N MET A 722 7.34 -21.59 8.41
CA MET A 722 7.93 -20.40 7.80
C MET A 722 9.42 -20.60 7.55
N LEU A 723 9.90 -20.04 6.46
CA LEU A 723 11.30 -20.10 6.11
C LEU A 723 12.11 -19.13 6.96
N ALA A 724 12.96 -19.70 7.79
CA ALA A 724 13.89 -18.98 8.66
C ALA A 724 15.27 -19.67 8.60
N PRO A 725 16.34 -18.99 9.02
CA PRO A 725 17.62 -19.68 9.24
C PRO A 725 17.40 -20.85 10.18
N GLY A 726 18.05 -21.97 9.90
CA GLY A 726 18.09 -23.11 10.82
C GLY A 726 18.90 -22.76 12.08
N MET A 727 18.98 -23.71 12.99
CA MET A 727 19.80 -23.57 14.21
C MET A 727 21.23 -23.11 13.87
N GLN A 728 21.78 -22.19 14.65
CA GLN A 728 23.13 -21.67 14.44
C GLN A 728 24.15 -22.79 14.38
N LEU A 729 24.97 -22.81 13.35
CA LEU A 729 26.05 -23.78 13.18
C LEU A 729 27.27 -23.34 13.98
N PRO A 730 28.07 -24.27 14.51
CA PRO A 730 29.37 -23.94 15.12
C PRO A 730 30.26 -23.18 14.12
N ALA A 731 30.98 -22.17 14.59
CA ALA A 731 31.81 -21.31 13.72
C ALA A 731 32.88 -22.10 12.91
N VAL A 732 33.26 -23.27 13.36
CA VAL A 732 34.20 -24.20 12.67
C VAL A 732 33.66 -24.67 11.32
N VAL A 733 32.34 -24.66 11.11
CA VAL A 733 31.71 -25.02 9.82
C VAL A 733 32.05 -23.99 8.73
N GLY A 734 32.31 -22.71 9.12
CA GLY A 734 32.65 -21.64 8.18
C GLY A 734 31.55 -21.25 7.21
N ALA A 735 30.31 -21.65 7.45
CA ALA A 735 29.15 -21.32 6.64
C ALA A 735 27.96 -20.95 7.51
N SER A 736 27.08 -20.09 6.99
CA SER A 736 25.81 -19.73 7.61
C SER A 736 24.81 -20.89 7.53
N SER A 737 23.91 -20.98 8.52
CA SER A 737 22.82 -21.95 8.51
C SER A 737 21.91 -21.73 7.30
N PRO A 738 21.51 -22.81 6.58
CA PRO A 738 20.61 -22.67 5.46
C PRO A 738 19.19 -22.30 5.91
N PHE A 739 18.42 -21.67 5.03
CA PHE A 739 16.99 -21.47 5.25
C PHE A 739 16.27 -22.83 5.28
N GLN A 740 15.40 -22.99 6.26
CA GLN A 740 14.60 -24.19 6.50
C GLN A 740 13.21 -23.81 6.98
N ASN A 741 12.28 -24.77 6.95
CA ASN A 741 10.92 -24.56 7.48
C ASN A 741 10.92 -24.72 9.02
N THR A 742 11.51 -23.76 9.73
CA THR A 742 11.86 -23.87 11.17
C THR A 742 11.13 -22.88 12.08
N ALA A 743 10.28 -22.03 11.51
CA ALA A 743 9.54 -21.03 12.27
C ALA A 743 8.03 -21.19 12.10
N ASP A 744 7.28 -20.83 13.14
CA ASP A 744 5.80 -20.80 13.13
C ASP A 744 5.32 -19.48 13.73
N MET A 745 4.18 -19.00 13.25
CA MET A 745 3.55 -17.77 13.74
C MET A 745 2.03 -17.93 13.83
N ARG A 746 1.41 -17.23 14.75
CA ARG A 746 -0.05 -17.13 14.91
C ARG A 746 -0.50 -15.68 14.86
N THR A 747 -1.46 -15.39 14.02
CA THR A 747 -2.14 -14.08 13.97
C THR A 747 -3.60 -14.24 14.37
N ARG A 748 -4.05 -13.39 15.28
CA ARG A 748 -5.46 -13.31 15.71
C ARG A 748 -5.95 -11.89 15.52
N GLY A 749 -7.22 -11.77 15.14
CA GLY A 749 -7.83 -10.47 14.99
C GLY A 749 -9.33 -10.55 14.85
N TRP A 750 -9.95 -9.36 14.81
CA TRP A 750 -11.36 -9.18 14.57
C TRP A 750 -11.61 -7.90 13.77
N GLU A 751 -12.73 -7.88 13.08
CA GLU A 751 -13.15 -6.78 12.20
C GLU A 751 -14.62 -6.48 12.41
N LEU A 752 -14.97 -5.20 12.45
CA LEU A 752 -16.34 -4.71 12.53
C LEU A 752 -16.56 -3.64 11.46
N ALA A 753 -17.60 -3.78 10.67
CA ALA A 753 -18.09 -2.75 9.76
C ALA A 753 -19.57 -2.47 10.06
N VAL A 754 -19.91 -1.21 10.23
CA VAL A 754 -21.30 -0.75 10.43
C VAL A 754 -21.60 0.32 9.41
N ASN A 755 -22.62 0.11 8.59
CA ASN A 755 -23.06 1.06 7.59
C ASN A 755 -24.53 1.40 7.84
N TRP A 756 -24.82 2.68 7.91
CA TRP A 756 -26.17 3.22 7.97
C TRP A 756 -26.42 4.11 6.76
N ARG A 757 -27.56 3.94 6.09
CA ARG A 757 -28.03 4.81 5.03
C ARG A 757 -29.52 5.06 5.20
N ASP A 758 -29.91 6.32 5.11
CA ASP A 758 -31.32 6.70 5.26
C ASP A 758 -31.60 8.00 4.49
N ARG A 759 -32.87 8.34 4.41
CA ARG A 759 -33.40 9.52 3.71
C ARG A 759 -34.41 10.23 4.59
N ILE A 760 -34.25 11.55 4.70
CA ILE A 760 -35.20 12.43 5.38
C ILE A 760 -35.70 13.48 4.35
N GLY A 761 -36.88 13.26 3.74
CA GLY A 761 -37.35 14.07 2.65
C GLY A 761 -36.39 14.04 1.44
N LYS A 762 -35.80 15.21 1.08
CA LYS A 762 -34.80 15.33 0.00
C LYS A 762 -33.35 15.16 0.45
N PHE A 763 -33.14 14.93 1.74
CA PHE A 763 -31.81 14.77 2.32
C PHE A 763 -31.49 13.29 2.44
N ASN A 764 -30.57 12.80 1.60
CA ASN A 764 -30.02 11.44 1.69
C ASN A 764 -28.73 11.51 2.47
N TYR A 765 -28.52 10.59 3.40
CA TYR A 765 -27.27 10.51 4.15
C TYR A 765 -26.81 9.06 4.38
N ARG A 766 -25.51 8.91 4.48
CA ARG A 766 -24.86 7.64 4.82
C ARG A 766 -23.79 7.86 5.88
N VAL A 767 -23.69 6.93 6.80
CA VAL A 767 -22.65 6.87 7.82
C VAL A 767 -22.04 5.48 7.78
N GLY A 768 -20.74 5.39 7.56
CA GLY A 768 -19.99 4.16 7.62
C GLY A 768 -18.95 4.24 8.74
N PHE A 769 -18.79 3.16 9.47
CA PHE A 769 -17.78 2.98 10.49
C PHE A 769 -17.14 1.60 10.32
N ASN A 770 -15.83 1.55 10.28
CA ASN A 770 -15.08 0.30 10.34
C ASN A 770 -14.03 0.37 11.44
N LEU A 771 -13.80 -0.77 12.08
CA LEU A 771 -12.82 -0.93 13.15
C LEU A 771 -12.23 -2.33 13.06
N SER A 772 -10.91 -2.43 13.20
CA SER A 772 -10.24 -3.73 13.26
C SER A 772 -9.03 -3.68 14.17
N ASP A 773 -8.72 -4.84 14.75
CA ASP A 773 -7.51 -5.08 15.54
C ASP A 773 -6.93 -6.43 15.20
N SER A 774 -5.59 -6.52 15.16
CA SER A 774 -4.90 -7.79 14.98
C SER A 774 -3.51 -7.76 15.61
N TYR A 775 -3.07 -8.91 16.07
CA TYR A 775 -1.69 -9.10 16.53
C TYR A 775 -1.14 -10.44 16.04
N SER A 776 0.16 -10.45 15.79
CA SER A 776 0.89 -11.65 15.34
C SER A 776 1.92 -12.02 16.40
N GLU A 777 2.00 -13.31 16.73
CA GLU A 777 2.89 -13.87 17.73
C GLU A 777 3.72 -14.99 17.13
N ILE A 778 5.02 -14.99 17.36
CA ILE A 778 5.93 -16.07 16.97
C ILE A 778 5.72 -17.24 17.94
N THR A 779 5.32 -18.40 17.42
CA THR A 779 5.07 -19.58 18.23
C THR A 779 6.24 -20.57 18.24
N LYS A 780 7.13 -20.48 17.24
CA LYS A 780 8.34 -21.27 17.10
C LYS A 780 9.41 -20.51 16.32
N TYR A 781 10.67 -20.54 16.76
CA TYR A 781 11.78 -19.96 16.03
C TYR A 781 13.11 -20.62 16.44
N ASP A 782 13.67 -21.50 15.58
CA ASP A 782 14.78 -22.38 15.94
C ASP A 782 16.15 -21.65 15.93
N ASP A 783 16.33 -20.57 15.18
CA ASP A 783 17.58 -19.79 15.10
C ASP A 783 17.92 -19.05 16.41
N ASN A 784 16.94 -18.85 17.28
CA ASN A 784 17.12 -18.16 18.56
C ASN A 784 16.66 -19.03 19.74
N ALA A 785 17.32 -20.16 19.92
CA ALA A 785 17.01 -21.11 21.00
C ALA A 785 17.19 -20.51 22.41
N ALA A 786 18.05 -19.51 22.57
CA ALA A 786 18.28 -18.81 23.83
C ALA A 786 17.29 -17.67 24.08
N SER A 787 16.32 -17.44 23.18
CA SER A 787 15.33 -16.36 23.28
C SER A 787 15.92 -14.98 23.54
N LYS A 788 17.01 -14.62 22.85
CA LYS A 788 17.65 -13.30 22.95
C LYS A 788 16.73 -12.22 22.39
N LEU A 789 16.52 -11.15 23.16
CA LEU A 789 15.52 -10.11 22.89
C LEU A 789 15.83 -9.21 21.69
N LEU A 790 17.11 -8.92 21.44
CA LEU A 790 17.53 -7.91 20.46
C LEU A 790 18.25 -8.51 19.25
N SER A 791 18.34 -9.84 19.11
CA SER A 791 19.06 -10.44 17.99
C SER A 791 18.16 -10.90 16.83
N ASN A 792 17.14 -11.69 17.16
CA ASN A 792 16.20 -12.30 16.21
C ASN A 792 14.85 -12.48 16.88
N PHE A 793 13.87 -13.04 16.16
CA PHE A 793 12.59 -13.44 16.73
C PHE A 793 12.78 -14.52 17.79
N TYR A 794 11.85 -14.60 18.75
CA TYR A 794 11.82 -15.64 19.78
C TYR A 794 10.37 -16.13 20.02
N PRO A 795 10.17 -17.35 20.49
CA PRO A 795 8.83 -17.86 20.80
C PRO A 795 8.13 -17.02 21.88
N GLY A 796 6.89 -16.64 21.65
CA GLY A 796 6.09 -15.74 22.48
C GLY A 796 6.19 -14.26 22.11
N GLN A 797 7.13 -13.89 21.26
CA GLN A 797 7.28 -12.50 20.78
C GLN A 797 6.06 -12.06 19.97
N ARG A 798 5.53 -10.88 20.29
CA ARG A 798 4.59 -10.18 19.41
C ARG A 798 5.36 -9.34 18.40
N LEU A 799 4.99 -9.43 17.14
CA LEU A 799 5.63 -8.60 16.11
C LEU A 799 5.46 -7.13 16.44
N GLY A 800 6.55 -6.39 16.26
CA GLY A 800 6.60 -4.95 16.50
C GLY A 800 6.82 -4.53 17.95
N GLU A 801 6.92 -5.47 18.91
CA GLU A 801 7.20 -5.10 20.32
C GLU A 801 8.54 -4.39 20.48
N ILE A 802 8.56 -3.39 21.33
CA ILE A 802 9.72 -2.56 21.64
C ILE A 802 10.11 -2.80 23.08
N TRP A 803 11.32 -3.33 23.27
CA TRP A 803 11.91 -3.50 24.59
C TRP A 803 12.69 -2.24 24.98
N GLY A 804 12.59 -1.84 26.23
CA GLY A 804 13.30 -0.69 26.78
C GLY A 804 13.10 -0.53 28.28
N TYR A 805 13.73 0.50 28.82
CA TYR A 805 13.60 0.87 30.22
C TYR A 805 12.39 1.76 30.45
N GLU A 806 11.74 1.62 31.61
CA GLU A 806 10.64 2.50 32.01
C GLU A 806 11.17 3.80 32.59
N VAL A 807 10.72 4.93 32.06
CA VAL A 807 11.11 6.27 32.52
C VAL A 807 10.46 6.54 33.91
N ASP A 808 11.26 6.97 34.88
CA ASP A 808 10.83 7.44 36.19
C ASP A 808 10.71 8.97 36.29
N GLY A 809 11.30 9.69 35.33
CA GLY A 809 11.35 11.15 35.26
C GLY A 809 12.73 11.64 34.82
N PHE A 810 13.14 12.74 35.38
CA PHE A 810 14.47 13.31 35.15
C PHE A 810 15.25 13.32 36.47
N TYR A 811 16.59 13.19 36.38
CA TYR A 811 17.42 13.46 37.51
C TYR A 811 17.33 14.95 37.87
N THR A 812 17.14 15.24 39.15
CA THR A 812 17.13 16.59 39.72
C THR A 812 18.42 16.85 40.47
N VAL A 813 18.73 18.12 40.78
CA VAL A 813 19.89 18.47 41.60
C VAL A 813 19.84 17.75 42.96
N ASP A 814 18.62 17.46 43.47
CA ASP A 814 18.41 16.77 44.75
C ASP A 814 18.80 15.27 44.71
N ASP A 815 18.93 14.68 43.52
CA ASP A 815 19.41 13.28 43.41
C ASP A 815 20.94 13.13 43.61
N PHE A 816 21.66 14.25 43.67
CA PHE A 816 23.12 14.27 43.78
C PHE A 816 23.60 14.70 45.18
N VAL A 817 24.79 14.23 45.53
CA VAL A 817 25.42 14.59 46.82
C VAL A 817 25.83 16.06 46.83
N ASP A 818 26.39 16.56 45.72
CA ASP A 818 26.82 17.92 45.55
C ASP A 818 26.88 18.29 44.06
N THR A 819 26.91 19.60 43.77
CA THR A 819 26.91 20.17 42.42
C THR A 819 28.31 20.21 41.78
N ASN A 820 29.37 19.86 42.47
CA ASN A 820 30.72 19.84 41.90
C ASN A 820 31.08 18.48 41.33
N SER A 821 30.79 17.39 42.07
CA SER A 821 31.12 16.05 41.66
C SER A 821 30.01 15.37 40.83
N TRP A 822 28.78 15.83 40.96
CA TRP A 822 27.59 15.19 40.42
C TRP A 822 27.54 13.67 40.76
N LYS A 823 27.98 13.33 41.93
CA LYS A 823 27.89 11.97 42.45
C LYS A 823 26.46 11.73 42.92
N LEU A 824 25.82 10.66 42.44
CA LEU A 824 24.48 10.27 42.90
C LEU A 824 24.46 9.96 44.39
N LYS A 825 23.37 10.30 45.05
CA LYS A 825 23.05 9.86 46.41
C LYS A 825 22.87 8.33 46.45
N ASP A 826 23.15 7.75 47.59
CA ASP A 826 22.93 6.31 47.80
C ASP A 826 21.44 5.99 47.62
N GLY A 827 21.17 4.90 46.92
CA GLY A 827 19.80 4.43 46.63
C GLY A 827 19.10 5.10 45.43
N VAL A 828 19.74 6.06 44.74
CA VAL A 828 19.21 6.61 43.47
C VAL A 828 19.57 5.65 42.35
N ALA A 829 18.54 5.21 41.62
CA ALA A 829 18.71 4.26 40.51
C ALA A 829 19.52 4.90 39.36
N SER A 830 20.46 4.16 38.79
CA SER A 830 21.24 4.59 37.62
C SER A 830 21.63 3.43 36.72
N ILE A 831 21.80 3.71 35.42
CA ILE A 831 22.31 2.69 34.49
C ILE A 831 23.76 2.43 34.75
N LYS A 832 24.14 1.15 34.83
CA LYS A 832 25.51 0.70 35.05
C LYS A 832 26.48 1.32 34.04
N GLY A 833 27.51 2.00 34.55
CA GLY A 833 28.55 2.64 33.72
C GLY A 833 28.16 3.98 33.14
N VAL A 834 26.99 4.53 33.46
CA VAL A 834 26.54 5.87 33.04
C VAL A 834 26.64 6.82 34.24
N SER A 835 27.20 8.00 34.05
CA SER A 835 27.27 9.07 35.06
C SER A 835 26.25 10.14 34.66
N PRO A 836 25.04 10.11 35.19
CA PRO A 836 23.99 11.06 34.79
C PRO A 836 24.23 12.45 35.36
N ARG A 837 23.55 13.42 34.80
CA ARG A 837 23.51 14.82 35.22
C ARG A 837 22.05 15.24 35.48
N PRO A 838 21.84 16.33 36.24
CA PRO A 838 20.51 16.90 36.34
C PRO A 838 19.95 17.22 34.95
N GLY A 839 18.70 16.81 34.71
CA GLY A 839 18.05 16.90 33.42
C GLY A 839 18.14 15.65 32.51
N ASP A 840 19.02 14.70 32.83
CA ASP A 840 19.05 13.41 32.14
C ASP A 840 17.84 12.56 32.55
N LEU A 841 17.42 11.62 31.64
CA LEU A 841 16.34 10.68 31.91
C LEU A 841 16.71 9.73 33.03
N LYS A 842 15.83 9.62 34.03
CA LYS A 842 15.93 8.65 35.15
C LYS A 842 14.99 7.48 34.83
N PHE A 843 15.48 6.26 35.00
CA PHE A 843 14.73 5.03 34.72
C PHE A 843 14.45 4.29 36.02
N LYS A 844 13.41 3.45 35.98
CA LYS A 844 13.07 2.59 37.12
C LYS A 844 13.95 1.35 37.13
N ASN A 845 14.44 0.98 38.30
CA ASN A 845 14.91 -0.35 38.58
C ASN A 845 13.66 -1.24 38.78
N LEU A 846 13.37 -2.10 37.84
CA LEU A 846 12.18 -2.96 37.83
C LEU A 846 12.42 -4.27 38.56
N ARG A 847 13.67 -4.71 38.70
CA ARG A 847 14.09 -5.95 39.35
C ARG A 847 15.10 -5.65 40.39
N ASP A 848 14.77 -5.91 41.67
CA ASP A 848 15.60 -5.66 42.82
C ASP A 848 16.63 -6.81 42.99
N ASP A 849 17.38 -7.08 41.92
CA ASP A 849 18.40 -8.14 41.87
C ASP A 849 19.77 -7.65 42.38
N ASP A 850 20.03 -6.33 42.34
CA ASP A 850 21.19 -5.71 42.98
C ASP A 850 20.77 -4.68 44.05
N LYS A 851 20.37 -5.17 45.22
CA LYS A 851 19.95 -4.36 46.37
C LYS A 851 21.03 -3.44 46.95
N SER A 852 22.30 -3.69 46.62
CA SER A 852 23.41 -2.95 47.16
C SER A 852 23.71 -1.66 46.40
N THR A 853 23.47 -1.64 45.11
CA THR A 853 23.89 -0.52 44.24
C THR A 853 22.70 0.18 43.53
N ASN A 854 21.50 -0.39 43.52
CA ASN A 854 20.34 0.08 42.77
C ASN A 854 20.68 0.37 41.32
N GLN A 855 21.47 -0.49 40.69
CA GLN A 855 21.89 -0.37 39.29
C GLN A 855 20.88 -0.97 38.37
N ILE A 856 20.61 -0.24 37.32
CA ILE A 856 19.74 -0.66 36.22
C ILE A 856 20.61 -1.37 35.19
N ASP A 857 20.20 -2.58 34.78
CA ASP A 857 20.94 -3.35 33.80
C ASP A 857 20.02 -4.00 32.72
N SER A 858 20.64 -4.66 31.77
CA SER A 858 19.95 -5.38 30.70
C SER A 858 19.92 -6.89 30.91
N GLY A 859 20.29 -7.37 32.09
CA GLY A 859 20.46 -8.80 32.38
C GLY A 859 21.46 -9.44 31.41
N ASP A 860 21.14 -10.64 30.95
CA ASP A 860 21.90 -11.32 29.90
C ASP A 860 21.25 -11.12 28.49
N GLY A 861 20.22 -10.29 28.40
CA GLY A 861 19.51 -9.96 27.17
C GLY A 861 18.61 -11.07 26.65
N THR A 862 18.25 -12.05 27.48
CA THR A 862 17.30 -13.10 27.14
C THR A 862 15.91 -12.82 27.71
N LEU A 863 14.89 -13.54 27.22
CA LEU A 863 13.52 -13.45 27.74
C LEU A 863 13.44 -13.86 29.21
N ASP A 864 14.25 -14.83 29.65
CA ASP A 864 14.27 -15.32 31.03
C ASP A 864 14.96 -14.33 31.97
N ASN A 865 15.94 -13.60 31.48
CA ASN A 865 16.67 -12.57 32.24
C ASN A 865 16.85 -11.27 31.42
N PRO A 866 15.78 -10.48 31.20
CA PRO A 866 15.84 -9.21 30.50
C PRO A 866 16.39 -8.04 31.32
N GLY A 867 16.87 -8.28 32.57
CA GLY A 867 17.24 -7.20 33.46
C GLY A 867 16.05 -6.30 33.79
N ASP A 868 16.27 -4.98 33.82
CA ASP A 868 15.21 -3.98 34.06
C ASP A 868 14.45 -3.56 32.80
N GLN A 869 14.66 -4.28 31.69
CA GLN A 869 13.91 -4.04 30.47
C GLN A 869 12.53 -4.70 30.50
N LYS A 870 11.57 -4.05 29.87
CA LYS A 870 10.23 -4.59 29.61
C LYS A 870 9.73 -4.14 28.23
N VAL A 871 8.64 -4.73 27.76
CA VAL A 871 7.94 -4.22 26.57
C VAL A 871 7.32 -2.88 26.92
N ILE A 872 7.82 -1.80 26.31
CA ILE A 872 7.37 -0.42 26.53
C ILE A 872 6.41 0.08 25.42
N GLY A 873 6.31 -0.64 24.30
CA GLY A 873 5.45 -0.26 23.20
C GLY A 873 5.39 -1.31 22.10
N ASN A 874 4.65 -1.00 21.04
CA ASN A 874 4.61 -1.78 19.81
C ASN A 874 4.63 -0.83 18.61
N SER A 875 5.47 -1.10 17.61
CA SER A 875 5.60 -0.27 16.40
C SER A 875 4.47 -0.50 15.38
N LEU A 876 3.67 -1.57 15.54
CA LEU A 876 2.55 -1.86 14.65
C LEU A 876 1.26 -1.22 15.16
N PRO A 877 0.40 -0.70 14.27
CA PRO A 877 -0.90 -0.15 14.67
C PRO A 877 -1.76 -1.19 15.39
N LYS A 878 -2.35 -0.81 16.52
CA LYS A 878 -3.24 -1.68 17.28
C LYS A 878 -4.68 -1.60 16.75
N TYR A 879 -5.21 -0.39 16.57
CA TYR A 879 -6.56 -0.19 16.06
C TYR A 879 -6.50 0.56 14.74
N LEU A 880 -7.16 -0.02 13.74
CA LEU A 880 -7.38 0.61 12.45
C LEU A 880 -8.85 0.96 12.36
N TYR A 881 -9.21 2.23 12.27
CA TYR A 881 -10.59 2.63 12.09
C TYR A 881 -10.79 3.68 11.02
N GLY A 882 -11.92 3.61 10.37
CA GLY A 882 -12.34 4.55 9.34
C GLY A 882 -13.76 4.99 9.56
N ILE A 883 -14.02 6.27 9.30
CA ILE A 883 -15.36 6.85 9.35
C ILE A 883 -15.63 7.46 7.98
N THR A 884 -16.77 7.08 7.38
CA THR A 884 -17.26 7.67 6.14
C THR A 884 -18.58 8.37 6.39
N LEU A 885 -18.66 9.63 5.99
CA LEU A 885 -19.91 10.41 6.03
C LEU A 885 -20.23 10.86 4.62
N GLY A 886 -21.44 10.61 4.18
CA GLY A 886 -21.94 11.08 2.89
C GLY A 886 -23.29 11.74 3.07
N ALA A 887 -23.52 12.83 2.38
CA ALA A 887 -24.81 13.52 2.35
C ALA A 887 -25.07 14.09 0.95
N ASN A 888 -26.32 14.00 0.52
CA ASN A 888 -26.79 14.62 -0.70
C ASN A 888 -28.08 15.42 -0.44
N TYR A 889 -28.11 16.66 -0.89
CA TYR A 889 -29.29 17.51 -0.78
C TYR A 889 -29.41 18.47 -1.96
N LYS A 890 -30.47 18.33 -2.77
CA LYS A 890 -30.79 19.22 -3.89
C LYS A 890 -29.60 19.51 -4.84
N GLY A 891 -28.80 18.50 -5.18
CA GLY A 891 -27.66 18.64 -6.08
C GLY A 891 -26.36 19.07 -5.37
N PHE A 892 -26.36 19.21 -4.06
CA PHE A 892 -25.13 19.35 -3.26
C PHE A 892 -24.73 18.00 -2.68
N ASP A 893 -23.49 17.59 -2.91
CA ASP A 893 -22.91 16.36 -2.41
C ASP A 893 -21.80 16.67 -1.42
N LEU A 894 -21.79 15.96 -0.29
CA LEU A 894 -20.75 16.01 0.72
C LEU A 894 -20.25 14.59 1.00
N ASN A 895 -18.95 14.39 0.87
CA ASN A 895 -18.29 13.15 1.24
C ASN A 895 -17.10 13.44 2.14
N ILE A 896 -17.08 12.81 3.33
CA ILE A 896 -15.98 12.92 4.28
C ILE A 896 -15.49 11.50 4.57
N ILE A 897 -14.20 11.27 4.46
CA ILE A 897 -13.54 10.04 4.90
C ILE A 897 -12.48 10.42 5.90
N CYS A 898 -12.64 9.91 7.13
CA CYS A 898 -11.66 10.06 8.19
C CYS A 898 -11.02 8.69 8.44
N LEU A 899 -9.72 8.67 8.49
CA LEU A 899 -8.94 7.47 8.75
C LEU A 899 -7.98 7.74 9.90
N LEU A 900 -7.90 6.81 10.84
CA LEU A 900 -6.90 6.85 11.90
C LEU A 900 -6.29 5.47 12.12
N TYR A 901 -4.97 5.44 12.22
CA TYR A 901 -4.18 4.31 12.66
C TYR A 901 -3.62 4.66 14.04
N THR A 902 -4.01 3.91 15.07
CA THR A 902 -3.43 4.10 16.41
C THR A 902 -2.18 3.24 16.52
N SER A 903 -1.04 3.87 16.65
CA SER A 903 0.19 3.21 17.11
C SER A 903 0.40 3.59 18.57
N PRO A 904 0.59 2.64 19.49
CA PRO A 904 1.01 3.00 20.84
C PRO A 904 2.36 3.70 20.73
N SER A 905 2.36 4.99 21.04
CA SER A 905 3.60 5.77 21.09
C SER A 905 4.40 5.36 22.31
N PRO A 906 5.73 5.20 22.23
CA PRO A 906 6.57 5.05 23.42
C PRO A 906 6.49 6.27 24.38
N ARG A 907 5.82 7.35 23.97
CA ARG A 907 5.63 8.56 24.78
C ARG A 907 4.32 8.55 25.60
N ASP A 908 3.42 7.61 25.30
CA ASP A 908 2.20 7.35 26.05
C ASP A 908 2.46 6.14 26.98
#